data_14249ab4538ff074b0199f09a08aa1e2
#
_entry.id   14249ab4538ff074b0199f09a08aa1e2
#
_cell.length_a   1.000
_cell.length_b   1.000
_cell.length_c   1.000
_cell.angle_alpha   90.00
_cell.angle_beta   90.00
_cell.angle_gamma   90.00
#
_symmetry.space_group_name_H-M   'P 1'
#
loop_
_entity.id
_entity.type
_entity.pdbx_description
1 polymer ?
#
loop_
_entity_poly.entity_id
_entity_poly.type
_entity_poly.pdbx_seq_one_letter_code
_entity_poly.pdbx_strand_id
1 'polypeptide(L)'
;MQTLELLAPAKNLECGIAAIDHGADAVYIGAPRFGARAAAGNSLEDIRQLCDYAHQFGAKVHVTVNTIIYQDEMLDTLKMIQQLDEIGVDALLLQDMGVLTEVRAQNLWSRELHSSTQCDVRTPEKAYWLTTLGFKRIVLARELSLDEIKAIHQAIPDREIEVFVHGALCVSYSGVCYASEKCFGRSANRGECAQFCRMKFDLLDSNGQEIEHQRYLLSLKDLCQLDHLKDLADAGATSFKIEGRLKDINYVKNVVAAYSSQLDAIVKAEPRKYRRASVGHVQYNFTPNLKKTFNRGFTHYFLNGRQPDIASFDTPKAIGEFVGKVKEIRGNISFNVATVASFKNGDGLCFINDDRELEGFRVNRVEGNRLYPFGMPEHMRPGMALYRNNDRAFEALLARKSAERKIYIVIEMEPVMGNKFREEPQGVKAVVNIMKTKEADGGLIYQVAEVFKELKLEKAKRPQGENIKAQMSKLGDTIYEAYQVELLKGMETYFVPNSILTAIRRELIDELTKANQKQLDKSLWGGWDRTLFNNGFGFSQPGEHRLTKEEFTWQPEYGKWGYLYNIANYDARVFYQIHGLSPVVPAFELGKNIPSAWNAKTQEEYDENIEKNKANRSMQPKFTNERGESLLMQCRHCIRYSLGYCVKRGGKKPSWREPLFLQLGDGRRFRLEFACNECQMNLYSEK
;
A
#
# COMPACT_ATOMS: atom_id res chain seq x y z
N MET A 1 14.80 18.88 1.92
CA MET A 1 14.25 18.00 2.99
C MET A 1 13.30 17.03 2.33
N GLN A 2 13.57 15.73 2.42
CA GLN A 2 12.76 14.68 1.82
C GLN A 2 11.55 14.36 2.70
N THR A 3 10.38 14.29 2.10
CA THR A 3 9.14 13.90 2.80
C THR A 3 8.99 12.38 2.73
N LEU A 4 8.72 11.75 3.87
CA LEU A 4 8.48 10.32 4.01
C LEU A 4 7.00 10.07 4.30
N GLU A 5 6.35 9.30 3.45
CA GLU A 5 4.93 8.95 3.56
C GLU A 5 4.76 7.47 3.88
N LEU A 6 4.04 7.15 4.94
CA LEU A 6 3.55 5.79 5.21
C LEU A 6 2.18 5.61 4.59
N LEU A 7 2.09 4.79 3.55
CA LEU A 7 0.86 4.51 2.81
C LEU A 7 0.24 3.18 3.26
N ALA A 8 -0.87 3.27 3.98
CA ALA A 8 -1.55 2.13 4.58
C ALA A 8 -2.75 1.65 3.76
N PRO A 9 -3.09 0.33 3.80
CA PRO A 9 -4.26 -0.20 3.12
C PRO A 9 -5.54 0.10 3.90
N ALA A 10 -6.60 0.50 3.21
CA ALA A 10 -7.96 0.59 3.73
C ALA A 10 -8.87 -0.40 2.99
N LYS A 11 -9.39 -1.40 3.70
CA LYS A 11 -10.41 -2.31 3.20
C LYS A 11 -11.77 -1.59 3.11
N ASN A 12 -12.05 -0.77 4.10
CA ASN A 12 -13.26 0.02 4.27
C ASN A 12 -12.94 1.27 5.09
N LEU A 13 -13.93 2.12 5.32
CA LEU A 13 -13.82 3.35 6.11
C LEU A 13 -13.19 3.11 7.50
N GLU A 14 -13.66 2.10 8.24
CA GLU A 14 -13.16 1.78 9.58
C GLU A 14 -11.65 1.44 9.59
N CYS A 15 -11.20 0.64 8.63
CA CYS A 15 -9.78 0.31 8.47
C CYS A 15 -8.96 1.56 8.09
N GLY A 16 -9.51 2.46 7.27
CA GLY A 16 -8.85 3.71 6.89
C GLY A 16 -8.65 4.64 8.09
N ILE A 17 -9.70 4.86 8.88
CA ILE A 17 -9.62 5.65 10.12
C ILE A 17 -8.61 5.02 11.09
N ALA A 18 -8.68 3.71 11.30
CA ALA A 18 -7.73 3.02 12.16
C ALA A 18 -6.27 3.17 11.68
N ALA A 19 -6.02 3.16 10.37
CA ALA A 19 -4.69 3.38 9.82
C ALA A 19 -4.19 4.80 10.12
N ILE A 20 -5.03 5.83 9.94
CA ILE A 20 -4.68 7.22 10.26
C ILE A 20 -4.38 7.37 11.75
N ASP A 21 -5.22 6.83 12.63
CA ASP A 21 -5.02 6.86 14.09
C ASP A 21 -3.72 6.20 14.53
N HIS A 22 -3.26 5.17 13.79
CA HIS A 22 -2.02 4.46 14.06
C HIS A 22 -0.80 5.05 13.34
N GLY A 23 -0.95 6.22 12.70
CA GLY A 23 0.16 7.02 12.17
C GLY A 23 0.43 6.87 10.68
N ALA A 24 -0.53 6.41 9.88
CA ALA A 24 -0.41 6.48 8.43
C ALA A 24 -0.44 7.94 7.96
N ASP A 25 0.39 8.28 6.98
CA ASP A 25 0.42 9.59 6.32
C ASP A 25 -0.52 9.63 5.12
N ALA A 26 -0.83 8.46 4.57
CA ALA A 26 -1.82 8.29 3.53
C ALA A 26 -2.47 6.92 3.63
N VAL A 27 -3.67 6.80 3.10
CA VAL A 27 -4.37 5.52 2.96
C VAL A 27 -4.77 5.30 1.50
N TYR A 28 -4.70 4.04 1.03
CA TYR A 28 -5.23 3.70 -0.28
C TYR A 28 -6.43 2.76 -0.15
N ILE A 29 -7.50 3.12 -0.85
CA ILE A 29 -8.79 2.46 -0.79
C ILE A 29 -9.25 2.06 -2.20
N GLY A 30 -10.04 1.00 -2.32
CA GLY A 30 -10.63 0.61 -3.60
C GLY A 30 -11.79 1.51 -3.96
N ALA A 31 -11.85 1.95 -5.22
CA ALA A 31 -13.05 2.57 -5.79
C ALA A 31 -14.26 1.63 -5.70
N PRO A 32 -15.49 2.11 -5.88
CA PRO A 32 -16.68 1.26 -5.94
C PRO A 32 -16.58 0.13 -6.98
N ARG A 33 -15.86 0.40 -8.08
CA ARG A 33 -15.53 -0.55 -9.16
C ARG A 33 -14.08 -0.36 -9.62
N PHE A 34 -13.58 -1.26 -10.45
CA PHE A 34 -12.30 -1.13 -11.19
C PHE A 34 -11.02 -1.04 -10.34
N GLY A 35 -11.07 -1.48 -9.09
CA GLY A 35 -9.89 -1.67 -8.26
C GLY A 35 -9.31 -3.09 -8.37
N ALA A 36 -7.98 -3.25 -8.31
CA ALA A 36 -7.28 -4.55 -8.39
C ALA A 36 -7.61 -5.54 -7.23
N ARG A 37 -8.69 -5.30 -6.49
CA ARG A 37 -9.30 -6.18 -5.49
C ARG A 37 -10.80 -5.96 -5.52
N ALA A 38 -11.51 -6.63 -6.42
CA ALA A 38 -12.96 -6.47 -6.63
C ALA A 38 -13.79 -6.63 -5.35
N ALA A 39 -13.35 -7.49 -4.42
CA ALA A 39 -14.01 -7.71 -3.13
C ALA A 39 -13.84 -6.58 -2.09
N ALA A 40 -13.15 -5.49 -2.42
CA ALA A 40 -12.91 -4.36 -1.51
C ALA A 40 -13.39 -3.03 -2.13
N GLY A 41 -14.50 -3.03 -2.85
CA GLY A 41 -15.16 -1.82 -3.34
C GLY A 41 -15.85 -1.06 -2.20
N ASN A 42 -15.71 0.26 -2.18
CA ASN A 42 -16.29 1.15 -1.17
C ASN A 42 -17.24 2.15 -1.82
N SER A 43 -18.26 2.62 -1.08
CA SER A 43 -19.15 3.67 -1.58
C SER A 43 -18.41 5.01 -1.70
N LEU A 44 -18.91 5.89 -2.55
CA LEU A 44 -18.38 7.28 -2.65
C LEU A 44 -18.54 8.02 -1.33
N GLU A 45 -19.60 7.71 -0.56
CA GLU A 45 -19.84 8.30 0.76
C GLU A 45 -18.78 7.86 1.78
N ASP A 46 -18.42 6.57 1.83
CA ASP A 46 -17.35 6.08 2.70
C ASP A 46 -16.01 6.75 2.37
N ILE A 47 -15.73 6.92 1.07
CA ILE A 47 -14.50 7.58 0.61
C ILE A 47 -14.49 9.05 1.01
N ARG A 48 -15.63 9.77 0.91
CA ARG A 48 -15.75 11.17 1.36
C ARG A 48 -15.50 11.29 2.85
N GLN A 49 -16.17 10.46 3.67
CA GLN A 49 -15.95 10.47 5.12
C GLN A 49 -14.49 10.18 5.49
N LEU A 50 -13.84 9.30 4.73
CA LEU A 50 -12.42 9.02 4.93
C LEU A 50 -11.54 10.22 4.56
N CYS A 51 -11.84 10.94 3.50
CA CYS A 51 -11.16 12.19 3.14
C CYS A 51 -11.32 13.23 4.24
N ASP A 52 -12.55 13.48 4.69
CA ASP A 52 -12.86 14.44 5.76
C ASP A 52 -12.11 14.12 7.06
N TYR A 53 -11.95 12.83 7.38
CA TYR A 53 -11.19 12.40 8.55
C TYR A 53 -9.67 12.54 8.35
N ALA A 54 -9.13 12.05 7.26
CA ALA A 54 -7.71 12.04 6.98
C ALA A 54 -7.14 13.46 6.87
N HIS A 55 -7.87 14.34 6.19
CA HIS A 55 -7.45 15.73 5.97
C HIS A 55 -7.30 16.54 7.26
N GLN A 56 -7.96 16.17 8.36
CA GLN A 56 -7.73 16.80 9.66
C GLN A 56 -6.27 16.71 10.11
N PHE A 57 -5.57 15.65 9.72
CA PHE A 57 -4.16 15.39 10.00
C PHE A 57 -3.23 15.72 8.84
N GLY A 58 -3.73 16.30 7.75
CA GLY A 58 -2.99 16.45 6.50
C GLY A 58 -2.58 15.11 5.88
N ALA A 59 -3.24 14.03 6.26
CA ALA A 59 -3.06 12.72 5.65
C ALA A 59 -3.87 12.64 4.36
N LYS A 60 -3.38 11.86 3.37
CA LYS A 60 -3.98 11.76 2.03
C LYS A 60 -4.82 10.50 1.85
N VAL A 61 -5.79 10.58 0.95
CA VAL A 61 -6.60 9.43 0.50
C VAL A 61 -6.34 9.18 -0.98
N HIS A 62 -5.80 7.99 -1.29
CA HIS A 62 -5.52 7.57 -2.65
C HIS A 62 -6.54 6.52 -3.09
N VAL A 63 -7.17 6.69 -4.24
CA VAL A 63 -8.14 5.72 -4.77
C VAL A 63 -7.55 4.91 -5.90
N THR A 64 -7.74 3.59 -5.86
CA THR A 64 -7.24 2.69 -6.90
C THR A 64 -8.27 2.47 -7.99
N VAL A 65 -7.95 2.89 -9.21
CA VAL A 65 -8.63 2.59 -10.48
C VAL A 65 -7.59 1.93 -11.37
N ASN A 66 -7.13 0.74 -10.98
CA ASN A 66 -5.91 0.14 -11.48
C ASN A 66 -6.08 -1.28 -12.02
N THR A 67 -7.23 -1.56 -12.59
CA THR A 67 -7.48 -2.73 -13.44
C THR A 67 -7.42 -2.31 -14.91
N ILE A 68 -7.32 -3.26 -15.82
CA ILE A 68 -7.65 -3.02 -17.22
C ILE A 68 -9.16 -2.72 -17.34
N ILE A 69 -9.51 -1.77 -18.18
CA ILE A 69 -10.89 -1.30 -18.40
C ILE A 69 -11.33 -1.75 -19.79
N TYR A 70 -12.49 -2.41 -19.87
CA TYR A 70 -13.09 -2.75 -21.16
C TYR A 70 -13.80 -1.52 -21.74
N GLN A 71 -14.03 -1.52 -23.06
CA GLN A 71 -14.62 -0.37 -23.74
C GLN A 71 -15.99 0.03 -23.19
N ASP A 72 -16.84 -0.94 -22.91
CA ASP A 72 -18.19 -0.74 -22.36
C ASP A 72 -18.18 -0.22 -20.91
N GLU A 73 -17.07 -0.31 -20.21
CA GLU A 73 -16.89 0.19 -18.85
C GLU A 73 -16.31 1.62 -18.80
N MET A 74 -15.81 2.14 -19.93
CA MET A 74 -15.07 3.41 -19.97
C MET A 74 -15.92 4.57 -19.45
N LEU A 75 -17.14 4.75 -19.94
CA LEU A 75 -18.02 5.86 -19.56
C LEU A 75 -18.33 5.86 -18.06
N ASP A 76 -18.60 4.71 -17.46
CA ASP A 76 -18.89 4.58 -16.04
C ASP A 76 -17.63 4.84 -15.21
N THR A 77 -16.46 4.43 -15.71
CA THR A 77 -15.16 4.72 -15.08
C THR A 77 -14.89 6.22 -15.03
N LEU A 78 -15.10 6.93 -16.13
CA LEU A 78 -14.87 8.37 -16.22
C LEU A 78 -15.83 9.17 -15.32
N LYS A 79 -17.10 8.81 -15.27
CA LYS A 79 -18.09 9.41 -14.34
C LYS A 79 -17.68 9.21 -12.88
N MET A 80 -17.23 8.00 -12.53
CA MET A 80 -16.75 7.72 -11.18
C MET A 80 -15.52 8.54 -10.83
N ILE A 81 -14.57 8.70 -11.75
CA ILE A 81 -13.36 9.52 -11.55
C ILE A 81 -13.74 10.98 -11.30
N GLN A 82 -14.66 11.54 -12.06
CA GLN A 82 -15.18 12.90 -11.85
C GLN A 82 -15.78 13.05 -10.43
N GLN A 83 -16.60 12.09 -9.99
CA GLN A 83 -17.18 12.10 -8.64
C GLN A 83 -16.11 12.00 -7.55
N LEU A 84 -15.03 11.23 -7.77
CA LEU A 84 -13.90 11.16 -6.85
C LEU A 84 -13.14 12.48 -6.76
N ASP A 85 -13.03 13.24 -7.85
CA ASP A 85 -12.47 14.59 -7.86
C ASP A 85 -13.32 15.56 -7.03
N GLU A 86 -14.64 15.53 -7.21
CA GLU A 86 -15.60 16.38 -6.50
C GLU A 86 -15.58 16.16 -4.98
N ILE A 87 -15.39 14.92 -4.51
CA ILE A 87 -15.32 14.61 -3.06
C ILE A 87 -13.96 14.86 -2.42
N GLY A 88 -12.94 15.20 -3.18
CA GLY A 88 -11.67 15.63 -2.61
C GLY A 88 -10.62 14.53 -2.44
N VAL A 89 -10.69 13.43 -3.19
CA VAL A 89 -9.63 12.39 -3.20
C VAL A 89 -8.31 12.99 -3.69
N ASP A 90 -7.20 12.68 -3.03
CA ASP A 90 -5.91 13.33 -3.28
C ASP A 90 -5.16 12.77 -4.50
N ALA A 91 -5.28 11.48 -4.75
CA ALA A 91 -4.62 10.85 -5.89
C ALA A 91 -5.39 9.64 -6.46
N LEU A 92 -5.27 9.45 -7.77
CA LEU A 92 -5.71 8.22 -8.45
C LEU A 92 -4.50 7.35 -8.80
N LEU A 93 -4.59 6.06 -8.51
CA LEU A 93 -3.64 5.06 -9.01
C LEU A 93 -4.19 4.45 -10.28
N LEU A 94 -3.56 4.71 -11.42
CA LEU A 94 -3.98 4.25 -12.74
C LEU A 94 -3.03 3.21 -13.33
N GLN A 95 -3.55 2.36 -14.18
CA GLN A 95 -2.82 1.43 -15.03
C GLN A 95 -3.21 1.61 -16.50
N ASP A 96 -4.49 1.79 -16.80
CA ASP A 96 -5.04 1.85 -18.15
C ASP A 96 -4.73 3.19 -18.81
N MET A 97 -4.03 3.15 -19.96
CA MET A 97 -3.61 4.36 -20.67
C MET A 97 -4.77 5.00 -21.46
N GLY A 98 -5.82 4.26 -21.76
CA GLY A 98 -7.05 4.82 -22.33
C GLY A 98 -7.77 5.68 -21.33
N VAL A 99 -7.90 5.21 -20.08
CA VAL A 99 -8.46 6.01 -18.99
C VAL A 99 -7.62 7.28 -18.75
N LEU A 100 -6.28 7.17 -18.77
CA LEU A 100 -5.40 8.33 -18.65
C LEU A 100 -5.66 9.35 -19.75
N THR A 101 -5.81 8.87 -21.00
CA THR A 101 -6.06 9.73 -22.18
C THR A 101 -7.37 10.50 -22.03
N GLU A 102 -8.46 9.79 -21.71
CA GLU A 102 -9.77 10.39 -21.57
C GLU A 102 -9.90 11.34 -20.38
N VAL A 103 -9.36 10.96 -19.22
CA VAL A 103 -9.32 11.81 -18.02
C VAL A 103 -8.64 13.15 -18.33
N ARG A 104 -7.62 13.14 -19.16
CA ARG A 104 -6.92 14.36 -19.56
C ARG A 104 -7.66 15.15 -20.65
N ALA A 105 -8.11 14.45 -21.70
CA ALA A 105 -8.79 15.09 -22.81
C ALA A 105 -10.06 15.82 -22.34
N GLN A 106 -10.79 15.26 -21.37
CA GLN A 106 -12.01 15.82 -20.82
C GLN A 106 -11.80 16.65 -19.54
N ASN A 107 -10.55 16.75 -19.04
CA ASN A 107 -10.20 17.47 -17.81
C ASN A 107 -11.03 17.02 -16.57
N LEU A 108 -11.20 15.71 -16.39
CA LEU A 108 -12.03 15.11 -15.34
C LEU A 108 -11.35 14.97 -13.98
N TRP A 109 -10.04 15.23 -13.91
CA TRP A 109 -9.24 15.06 -12.69
C TRP A 109 -8.28 16.22 -12.51
N SER A 110 -8.31 16.84 -11.34
CA SER A 110 -7.56 18.06 -11.04
C SER A 110 -6.37 17.85 -10.08
N ARG A 111 -6.14 16.59 -9.62
CA ARG A 111 -5.15 16.28 -8.59
C ARG A 111 -4.08 15.30 -9.07
N GLU A 112 -3.35 14.68 -8.14
CA GLU A 112 -2.20 13.83 -8.46
C GLU A 112 -2.62 12.53 -9.18
N LEU A 113 -1.85 12.14 -10.20
CA LEU A 113 -1.94 10.83 -10.84
C LEU A 113 -0.70 10.02 -10.45
N HIS A 114 -0.93 8.80 -9.94
CA HIS A 114 0.11 7.86 -9.57
C HIS A 114 0.06 6.65 -10.50
N SER A 115 1.22 6.21 -11.03
CA SER A 115 1.26 4.96 -11.79
C SER A 115 1.08 3.78 -10.85
N SER A 116 0.21 2.85 -11.18
CA SER A 116 0.03 1.63 -10.39
C SER A 116 1.23 0.68 -10.52
N THR A 117 1.48 -0.17 -9.51
CA THR A 117 2.39 -1.31 -9.67
C THR A 117 2.00 -2.26 -10.81
N GLN A 118 0.74 -2.23 -11.24
CA GLN A 118 0.24 -2.97 -12.41
C GLN A 118 0.83 -2.45 -13.73
N CYS A 119 1.48 -1.29 -13.75
CA CYS A 119 2.25 -0.80 -14.89
C CYS A 119 3.58 -1.53 -15.08
N ASP A 120 3.97 -2.42 -14.17
CA ASP A 120 5.20 -3.22 -14.27
C ASP A 120 6.46 -2.39 -14.47
N VAL A 121 6.77 -1.49 -13.53
CA VAL A 121 7.92 -0.58 -13.62
C VAL A 121 9.15 -1.22 -13.01
N ARG A 122 10.07 -1.66 -13.88
CA ARG A 122 11.33 -2.34 -13.51
C ARG A 122 12.59 -1.59 -13.92
N THR A 123 12.49 -0.60 -14.81
CA THR A 123 13.64 0.07 -15.41
C THR A 123 13.55 1.58 -15.33
N PRO A 124 14.70 2.29 -15.32
CA PRO A 124 14.74 3.75 -15.37
C PRO A 124 13.99 4.35 -16.57
N GLU A 125 14.10 3.72 -17.75
CA GLU A 125 13.49 4.20 -18.99
C GLU A 125 11.97 4.18 -18.90
N LYS A 126 11.38 3.09 -18.39
CA LYS A 126 9.93 2.99 -18.20
C LYS A 126 9.44 3.97 -17.13
N ALA A 127 10.17 4.13 -16.04
CA ALA A 127 9.85 5.10 -15.00
C ALA A 127 9.85 6.53 -15.57
N TYR A 128 10.91 6.90 -16.33
CA TYR A 128 11.01 8.19 -16.99
C TYR A 128 9.85 8.43 -17.96
N TRP A 129 9.56 7.46 -18.83
CA TRP A 129 8.44 7.55 -19.76
C TRP A 129 7.11 7.84 -19.06
N LEU A 130 6.79 7.12 -17.98
CA LEU A 130 5.58 7.38 -17.21
C LEU A 130 5.53 8.81 -16.63
N THR A 131 6.69 9.39 -16.26
CA THR A 131 6.72 10.79 -15.82
C THR A 131 6.37 11.77 -16.92
N THR A 132 6.76 11.50 -18.18
CA THR A 132 6.38 12.32 -19.33
C THR A 132 4.88 12.27 -19.61
N LEU A 133 4.22 11.20 -19.21
CA LEU A 133 2.76 11.08 -19.23
C LEU A 133 2.07 11.80 -18.06
N GLY A 134 2.81 12.50 -17.18
CA GLY A 134 2.32 13.31 -16.08
C GLY A 134 2.01 12.56 -14.80
N PHE A 135 2.45 11.35 -14.66
CA PHE A 135 2.42 10.70 -13.34
C PHE A 135 3.36 11.41 -12.37
N LYS A 136 2.83 11.87 -11.26
CA LYS A 136 3.57 12.52 -10.18
C LYS A 136 4.39 11.51 -9.38
N ARG A 137 3.82 10.32 -9.15
CA ARG A 137 4.41 9.23 -8.38
C ARG A 137 4.47 7.95 -9.19
N ILE A 138 5.60 7.27 -9.10
CA ILE A 138 5.85 5.99 -9.77
C ILE A 138 5.92 4.87 -8.75
N VAL A 139 5.00 3.90 -8.84
CA VAL A 139 5.02 2.70 -7.98
C VAL A 139 5.88 1.63 -8.63
N LEU A 140 6.98 1.27 -7.98
CA LEU A 140 7.94 0.33 -8.50
C LEU A 140 7.50 -1.14 -8.33
N ALA A 141 8.07 -2.02 -9.15
CA ALA A 141 7.96 -3.46 -8.96
C ALA A 141 8.60 -3.88 -7.62
N ARG A 142 7.99 -4.86 -6.95
CA ARG A 142 8.42 -5.35 -5.62
C ARG A 142 9.75 -6.08 -5.64
N GLU A 143 10.15 -6.51 -6.82
CA GLU A 143 11.31 -7.37 -7.07
C GLU A 143 12.64 -6.61 -7.12
N LEU A 144 12.63 -5.28 -7.08
CA LEU A 144 13.82 -4.45 -7.25
C LEU A 144 14.74 -4.50 -6.03
N SER A 145 16.05 -4.47 -6.30
CA SER A 145 17.10 -4.24 -5.31
C SER A 145 17.28 -2.76 -5.01
N LEU A 146 18.00 -2.43 -3.93
CA LEU A 146 18.34 -1.05 -3.58
C LEU A 146 19.06 -0.31 -4.71
N ASP A 147 19.97 -1.00 -5.42
CA ASP A 147 20.72 -0.40 -6.53
C ASP A 147 19.81 -0.08 -7.71
N GLU A 148 18.86 -0.97 -8.03
CA GLU A 148 17.87 -0.75 -9.09
C GLU A 148 16.92 0.41 -8.73
N ILE A 149 16.47 0.52 -7.47
CA ILE A 149 15.66 1.64 -6.98
C ILE A 149 16.44 2.96 -7.09
N LYS A 150 17.71 2.97 -6.68
CA LYS A 150 18.59 4.12 -6.77
C LYS A 150 18.83 4.58 -8.23
N ALA A 151 19.00 3.63 -9.14
CA ALA A 151 19.15 3.93 -10.57
C ALA A 151 17.89 4.58 -11.16
N ILE A 152 16.69 4.09 -10.76
CA ILE A 152 15.42 4.70 -11.15
C ILE A 152 15.31 6.12 -10.58
N HIS A 153 15.63 6.32 -9.29
CA HIS A 153 15.60 7.65 -8.68
C HIS A 153 16.52 8.64 -9.40
N GLN A 154 17.72 8.21 -9.82
CA GLN A 154 18.64 9.04 -10.58
C GLN A 154 18.07 9.48 -11.95
N ALA A 155 17.23 8.65 -12.57
CA ALA A 155 16.56 8.98 -13.82
C ALA A 155 15.36 9.92 -13.67
N ILE A 156 14.72 9.93 -12.48
CA ILE A 156 13.52 10.73 -12.19
C ILE A 156 13.64 11.48 -10.84
N PRO A 157 14.70 12.30 -10.62
CA PRO A 157 15.04 12.86 -9.31
C PRO A 157 13.96 13.79 -8.73
N ASP A 158 13.14 14.40 -9.58
CA ASP A 158 12.07 15.35 -9.21
C ASP A 158 10.71 14.68 -9.05
N ARG A 159 10.64 13.34 -9.06
CA ARG A 159 9.41 12.58 -8.95
C ARG A 159 9.39 11.72 -7.69
N GLU A 160 8.18 11.40 -7.23
CA GLU A 160 8.01 10.55 -6.08
C GLU A 160 8.12 9.06 -6.45
N ILE A 161 8.82 8.31 -5.63
CA ILE A 161 8.94 6.86 -5.76
C ILE A 161 8.21 6.17 -4.62
N GLU A 162 7.29 5.28 -4.97
CA GLU A 162 6.55 4.44 -4.02
C GLU A 162 7.05 2.99 -4.09
N VAL A 163 7.39 2.42 -2.94
CA VAL A 163 7.86 1.04 -2.81
C VAL A 163 6.99 0.26 -1.81
N PHE A 164 6.74 -1.01 -2.09
CA PHE A 164 6.12 -1.88 -1.10
C PHE A 164 7.12 -2.27 -0.02
N VAL A 165 6.69 -2.17 1.24
CA VAL A 165 7.55 -2.47 2.39
C VAL A 165 7.04 -3.61 3.27
N HIS A 166 5.75 -3.98 3.18
CA HIS A 166 5.19 -5.05 4.02
C HIS A 166 4.05 -5.79 3.32
N GLY A 167 3.90 -7.07 3.65
CA GLY A 167 2.74 -7.89 3.35
C GLY A 167 2.92 -8.86 2.18
N ALA A 168 1.82 -9.33 1.63
CA ALA A 168 1.81 -10.42 0.67
C ALA A 168 2.53 -10.07 -0.64
N LEU A 169 3.38 -11.00 -1.11
CA LEU A 169 4.06 -10.91 -2.39
C LEU A 169 3.31 -11.67 -3.49
N CYS A 170 3.28 -11.09 -4.68
CA CYS A 170 3.01 -11.82 -5.92
C CYS A 170 4.33 -12.46 -6.39
N VAL A 171 4.27 -13.68 -6.91
CA VAL A 171 5.45 -14.37 -7.46
C VAL A 171 5.76 -13.91 -8.87
N SER A 172 4.74 -13.58 -9.67
CA SER A 172 4.90 -12.90 -10.96
C SER A 172 5.01 -11.41 -10.75
N TYR A 173 5.72 -10.73 -11.62
CA TYR A 173 5.64 -9.27 -11.70
C TYR A 173 4.18 -8.84 -11.83
N SER A 174 3.83 -7.72 -11.19
CA SER A 174 2.47 -7.20 -11.20
C SER A 174 2.08 -6.72 -12.60
N GLY A 175 0.83 -6.96 -13.00
CA GLY A 175 0.33 -6.59 -14.33
C GLY A 175 0.62 -7.62 -15.44
N VAL A 176 1.50 -8.59 -15.22
CA VAL A 176 1.88 -9.61 -16.22
C VAL A 176 1.68 -11.03 -15.71
N CYS A 177 0.55 -11.26 -15.01
CA CYS A 177 0.13 -12.58 -14.54
C CYS A 177 -1.22 -12.97 -15.14
N TYR A 178 -1.23 -13.96 -16.02
CA TYR A 178 -2.42 -14.45 -16.75
C TYR A 178 -2.83 -15.86 -16.32
N ALA A 179 -2.15 -16.45 -15.31
CA ALA A 179 -2.40 -17.82 -14.89
C ALA A 179 -3.84 -18.01 -14.35
N SER A 180 -4.34 -17.05 -13.58
CA SER A 180 -5.73 -17.11 -13.06
C SER A 180 -6.77 -17.00 -14.16
N GLU A 181 -6.55 -16.15 -15.16
CA GLU A 181 -7.43 -16.01 -16.32
C GLU A 181 -7.45 -17.32 -17.14
N LYS A 182 -6.25 -17.83 -17.49
CA LYS A 182 -6.13 -19.06 -18.28
C LYS A 182 -6.75 -20.27 -17.61
N CYS A 183 -6.57 -20.41 -16.29
CA CYS A 183 -6.95 -21.61 -15.56
C CYS A 183 -8.39 -21.58 -15.02
N PHE A 184 -8.92 -20.40 -14.72
CA PHE A 184 -10.16 -20.25 -13.94
C PHE A 184 -11.12 -19.20 -14.51
N GLY A 185 -10.79 -18.52 -15.62
CA GLY A 185 -11.61 -17.43 -16.16
C GLY A 185 -11.74 -16.23 -15.20
N ARG A 186 -10.70 -16.01 -14.34
CA ARG A 186 -10.67 -14.96 -13.32
C ARG A 186 -9.39 -14.16 -13.46
N SER A 187 -9.47 -12.97 -14.03
CA SER A 187 -8.28 -12.17 -14.28
C SER A 187 -7.70 -11.53 -13.03
N ALA A 188 -6.40 -11.75 -12.79
CA ALA A 188 -5.64 -11.03 -11.78
C ALA A 188 -5.51 -9.54 -12.11
N ASN A 189 -5.45 -9.19 -13.40
CA ASN A 189 -5.37 -7.81 -13.90
C ASN A 189 -6.73 -7.08 -13.83
N ARG A 190 -7.81 -7.84 -13.57
CA ARG A 190 -9.19 -7.35 -13.34
C ARG A 190 -9.59 -7.40 -11.86
N GLY A 191 -8.65 -7.72 -10.95
CA GLY A 191 -8.91 -7.77 -9.51
C GLY A 191 -9.46 -9.11 -8.99
N GLU A 192 -9.59 -10.14 -9.82
CA GLU A 192 -10.23 -11.42 -9.50
C GLU A 192 -9.24 -12.59 -9.38
N CYS A 193 -8.03 -12.32 -8.90
CA CYS A 193 -6.97 -13.32 -8.77
C CYS A 193 -7.43 -14.56 -8.00
N ALA A 194 -7.34 -15.75 -8.63
CA ALA A 194 -7.65 -17.04 -8.01
C ALA A 194 -6.53 -17.58 -7.11
N GLN A 195 -5.44 -16.83 -6.93
CA GLN A 195 -4.26 -17.23 -6.14
C GLN A 195 -3.60 -18.53 -6.65
N PHE A 196 -3.52 -18.71 -7.96
CA PHE A 196 -2.85 -19.84 -8.61
C PHE A 196 -1.49 -20.17 -7.99
N CYS A 197 -0.68 -19.16 -7.68
CA CYS A 197 0.64 -19.32 -7.05
C CYS A 197 0.60 -19.85 -5.60
N ARG A 198 -0.57 -20.03 -5.02
CA ARG A 198 -0.79 -20.57 -3.67
C ARG A 198 -1.39 -21.97 -3.70
N MET A 199 -1.41 -22.62 -4.87
CA MET A 199 -1.84 -24.01 -5.05
C MET A 199 -0.67 -24.99 -4.89
N LYS A 200 -0.98 -26.24 -4.64
CA LYS A 200 0.00 -27.33 -4.63
C LYS A 200 0.34 -27.76 -6.06
N PHE A 201 1.59 -28.07 -6.29
CA PHE A 201 2.09 -28.58 -7.56
C PHE A 201 3.03 -29.76 -7.34
N ASP A 202 2.99 -30.72 -8.26
CA ASP A 202 4.09 -31.65 -8.51
C ASP A 202 5.10 -30.95 -9.42
N LEU A 203 6.38 -31.12 -9.16
CA LEU A 203 7.47 -30.72 -10.06
C LEU A 203 7.96 -31.93 -10.81
N LEU A 204 7.81 -31.93 -12.12
CA LEU A 204 8.16 -33.04 -13.00
C LEU A 204 9.29 -32.63 -13.93
N ASP A 205 10.13 -33.61 -14.31
CA ASP A 205 11.09 -33.45 -15.40
C ASP A 205 10.46 -33.76 -16.77
N SER A 206 11.24 -33.64 -17.86
CA SER A 206 10.75 -33.88 -19.22
C SER A 206 10.37 -35.34 -19.49
N ASN A 207 10.80 -36.28 -18.66
CA ASN A 207 10.43 -37.71 -18.74
C ASN A 207 9.21 -38.04 -17.86
N GLY A 208 8.65 -37.03 -17.13
CA GLY A 208 7.58 -37.23 -16.16
C GLY A 208 8.06 -37.76 -14.80
N GLN A 209 9.37 -37.78 -14.54
CA GLN A 209 9.90 -38.15 -13.23
C GLN A 209 9.57 -37.03 -12.22
N GLU A 210 9.01 -37.42 -11.10
CA GLU A 210 8.67 -36.48 -10.00
C GLU A 210 9.93 -36.08 -9.23
N ILE A 211 10.08 -34.76 -9.02
CA ILE A 211 11.16 -34.12 -8.28
C ILE A 211 10.68 -33.66 -6.91
N GLU A 212 9.50 -33.04 -6.86
CA GLU A 212 8.81 -32.60 -5.65
C GLU A 212 7.33 -32.97 -5.77
N HIS A 213 6.74 -33.46 -4.67
CA HIS A 213 5.36 -33.90 -4.61
C HIS A 213 4.49 -32.91 -3.87
N GLN A 214 3.37 -32.44 -4.51
CA GLN A 214 2.28 -31.65 -3.92
C GLN A 214 2.75 -30.53 -2.99
N ARG A 215 3.70 -29.67 -3.46
CA ARG A 215 4.22 -28.54 -2.71
C ARG A 215 3.75 -27.19 -3.27
N TYR A 216 3.77 -26.17 -2.42
CA TYR A 216 3.41 -24.80 -2.80
C TYR A 216 4.59 -24.06 -3.45
N LEU A 217 5.10 -24.58 -4.56
CA LEU A 217 6.38 -24.21 -5.18
C LEU A 217 6.46 -22.75 -5.68
N LEU A 218 5.32 -22.11 -5.87
CA LEU A 218 5.21 -20.69 -6.25
C LEU A 218 4.82 -19.78 -5.07
N SER A 219 4.60 -20.35 -3.86
CA SER A 219 4.18 -19.59 -2.69
C SER A 219 5.36 -18.88 -2.03
N LEU A 220 5.29 -17.55 -1.92
CA LEU A 220 6.29 -16.72 -1.26
C LEU A 220 5.94 -16.44 0.20
N LYS A 221 6.95 -16.20 1.02
CA LYS A 221 6.85 -15.55 2.32
C LYS A 221 6.32 -14.12 2.16
N ASP A 222 5.92 -13.47 3.24
CA ASP A 222 5.47 -12.09 3.21
C ASP A 222 6.68 -11.12 3.27
N LEU A 223 6.57 -10.01 2.56
CA LEU A 223 7.58 -8.95 2.58
C LEU A 223 7.62 -8.28 3.96
N CYS A 224 8.82 -8.00 4.46
CA CYS A 224 9.03 -7.15 5.63
C CYS A 224 10.33 -6.37 5.45
N GLN A 225 10.21 -5.05 5.29
CA GLN A 225 11.34 -4.12 5.11
C GLN A 225 11.47 -3.15 6.30
N LEU A 226 10.95 -3.51 7.47
CA LEU A 226 10.93 -2.61 8.63
C LEU A 226 12.35 -2.09 8.97
N ASP A 227 13.34 -2.98 8.95
CA ASP A 227 14.73 -2.66 9.28
C ASP A 227 15.47 -1.93 8.14
N HIS A 228 14.89 -1.87 6.93
CA HIS A 228 15.47 -1.26 5.72
C HIS A 228 14.80 0.03 5.28
N LEU A 229 13.90 0.61 6.09
CA LEU A 229 13.18 1.84 5.71
C LEU A 229 14.14 3.00 5.43
N LYS A 230 15.21 3.12 6.23
CA LYS A 230 16.22 4.16 6.02
C LYS A 230 16.99 3.94 4.71
N ASP A 231 17.40 2.71 4.43
CA ASP A 231 18.12 2.37 3.20
C ASP A 231 17.27 2.69 1.96
N LEU A 232 15.96 2.38 2.01
CA LEU A 232 15.01 2.70 0.96
C LEU A 232 14.81 4.21 0.79
N ALA A 233 14.72 4.96 1.89
CA ALA A 233 14.63 6.43 1.86
C ALA A 233 15.91 7.04 1.26
N ASP A 234 17.09 6.54 1.65
CA ASP A 234 18.39 6.97 1.11
C ASP A 234 18.55 6.59 -0.38
N ALA A 235 17.88 5.54 -0.85
CA ALA A 235 17.82 5.17 -2.26
C ALA A 235 16.83 6.01 -3.08
N GLY A 236 16.08 6.92 -2.45
CA GLY A 236 15.16 7.86 -3.10
C GLY A 236 13.67 7.51 -2.98
N ALA A 237 13.30 6.46 -2.24
CA ALA A 237 11.90 6.17 -1.98
C ALA A 237 11.28 7.22 -1.03
N THR A 238 10.12 7.76 -1.41
CA THR A 238 9.38 8.78 -0.65
C THR A 238 8.09 8.25 -0.04
N SER A 239 7.52 7.16 -0.59
CA SER A 239 6.30 6.53 -0.11
C SER A 239 6.51 5.04 0.16
N PHE A 240 6.15 4.62 1.38
CA PHE A 240 6.34 3.28 1.91
C PHE A 240 4.99 2.58 2.05
N LYS A 241 4.69 1.69 1.09
CA LYS A 241 3.36 1.07 0.97
C LYS A 241 3.26 -0.27 1.68
N ILE A 242 2.26 -0.40 2.54
CA ILE A 242 1.86 -1.65 3.18
C ILE A 242 0.82 -2.35 2.30
N GLU A 243 1.05 -3.60 1.90
CA GLU A 243 0.03 -4.44 1.23
C GLU A 243 -0.95 -5.01 2.26
N GLY A 244 -2.25 -5.00 1.95
CA GLY A 244 -3.20 -5.59 2.88
C GLY A 244 -4.66 -5.16 2.75
N ARG A 245 -5.16 -4.70 1.60
CA ARG A 245 -6.57 -4.27 1.44
C ARG A 245 -7.63 -5.33 1.78
N LEU A 246 -7.26 -6.62 1.84
CA LEU A 246 -8.16 -7.69 2.28
C LEU A 246 -7.90 -8.15 3.72
N LYS A 247 -7.01 -7.46 4.45
CA LYS A 247 -6.69 -7.78 5.84
C LYS A 247 -7.69 -7.15 6.80
N ASP A 248 -7.76 -7.73 8.00
CA ASP A 248 -8.58 -7.20 9.09
C ASP A 248 -7.97 -5.95 9.74
N ILE A 249 -8.78 -5.28 10.54
CA ILE A 249 -8.40 -4.04 11.22
C ILE A 249 -7.23 -4.23 12.20
N ASN A 250 -7.10 -5.39 12.86
CA ASN A 250 -6.04 -5.66 13.82
C ASN A 250 -4.67 -5.77 13.13
N TYR A 251 -4.65 -6.38 11.93
CA TYR A 251 -3.46 -6.37 11.08
C TYR A 251 -3.05 -4.93 10.72
N VAL A 252 -4.00 -4.10 10.29
CA VAL A 252 -3.73 -2.70 9.92
C VAL A 252 -3.16 -1.93 11.11
N LYS A 253 -3.82 -1.98 12.27
CA LYS A 253 -3.36 -1.32 13.50
C LYS A 253 -1.93 -1.70 13.87
N ASN A 254 -1.62 -2.99 13.91
CA ASN A 254 -0.32 -3.50 14.32
C ASN A 254 0.79 -3.14 13.33
N VAL A 255 0.56 -3.34 12.04
CA VAL A 255 1.58 -3.11 11.00
C VAL A 255 1.84 -1.61 10.84
N VAL A 256 0.79 -0.79 10.77
CA VAL A 256 0.93 0.67 10.65
C VAL A 256 1.68 1.25 11.85
N ALA A 257 1.34 0.83 13.08
CA ALA A 257 2.03 1.28 14.29
C ALA A 257 3.54 0.95 14.26
N ALA A 258 3.91 -0.27 13.82
CA ALA A 258 5.32 -0.67 13.72
C ALA A 258 6.09 0.21 12.74
N TYR A 259 5.55 0.39 11.53
CA TYR A 259 6.19 1.19 10.48
C TYR A 259 6.20 2.69 10.80
N SER A 260 5.12 3.22 11.36
CA SER A 260 5.04 4.62 11.80
C SER A 260 6.08 4.94 12.86
N SER A 261 6.20 4.09 13.89
CA SER A 261 7.21 4.25 14.94
C SER A 261 8.64 4.24 14.40
N GLN A 262 8.92 3.40 13.40
CA GLN A 262 10.24 3.33 12.78
C GLN A 262 10.53 4.57 11.91
N LEU A 263 9.55 5.07 11.16
CA LEU A 263 9.71 6.32 10.40
C LEU A 263 9.90 7.53 11.33
N ASP A 264 9.20 7.58 12.44
CA ASP A 264 9.38 8.63 13.46
C ASP A 264 10.79 8.59 14.04
N ALA A 265 11.34 7.39 14.29
CA ALA A 265 12.73 7.24 14.76
C ALA A 265 13.73 7.73 13.69
N ILE A 266 13.51 7.46 12.41
CA ILE A 266 14.36 7.95 11.30
C ILE A 266 14.32 9.48 11.21
N VAL A 267 13.11 10.07 11.24
CA VAL A 267 12.94 11.54 11.20
C VAL A 267 13.61 12.20 12.41
N LYS A 268 13.44 11.61 13.61
CA LYS A 268 14.09 12.12 14.83
C LYS A 268 15.61 12.05 14.77
N ALA A 269 16.18 11.02 14.16
CA ALA A 269 17.63 10.88 14.00
C ALA A 269 18.21 11.87 12.98
N GLU A 270 17.49 12.19 11.91
CA GLU A 270 17.96 13.07 10.82
C GLU A 270 16.90 14.15 10.46
N PRO A 271 16.53 15.06 11.37
CA PRO A 271 15.40 15.99 11.21
C PRO A 271 15.64 17.05 10.14
N ARG A 272 16.91 17.30 9.77
CA ARG A 272 17.27 18.22 8.67
C ARG A 272 17.13 17.56 7.29
N LYS A 273 17.14 16.23 7.23
CA LYS A 273 17.06 15.45 5.99
C LYS A 273 15.63 14.99 5.71
N TYR A 274 14.93 14.50 6.72
CA TYR A 274 13.63 13.87 6.62
C TYR A 274 12.54 14.56 7.40
N ARG A 275 11.31 14.43 6.93
CA ARG A 275 10.08 14.80 7.65
C ARG A 275 8.95 13.84 7.29
N ARG A 276 7.93 13.75 8.17
CA ARG A 276 6.69 13.02 7.85
C ARG A 276 5.83 13.82 6.86
N ALA A 277 5.02 13.10 6.09
CA ALA A 277 4.12 13.71 5.11
C ALA A 277 2.87 14.33 5.75
N SER A 278 2.47 13.85 6.92
CA SER A 278 1.30 14.33 7.66
C SER A 278 1.68 14.83 9.06
N VAL A 279 0.75 15.45 9.77
CA VAL A 279 0.99 16.03 11.10
C VAL A 279 0.40 15.17 12.22
N GLY A 280 0.82 15.47 13.46
CA GLY A 280 0.35 14.80 14.68
C GLY A 280 1.30 13.68 15.14
N HIS A 281 1.21 13.38 16.42
CA HIS A 281 1.93 12.30 17.07
C HIS A 281 0.94 11.24 17.54
N VAL A 282 1.40 9.99 17.64
CA VAL A 282 0.58 8.86 18.04
C VAL A 282 1.03 8.34 19.40
N GLN A 283 0.08 8.14 20.31
CA GLN A 283 0.28 7.45 21.57
C GLN A 283 -0.31 6.04 21.45
N TYR A 284 0.54 5.01 21.63
CA TYR A 284 0.13 3.61 21.54
C TYR A 284 -0.09 3.02 22.92
N ASN A 285 -1.17 2.25 23.09
CA ASN A 285 -1.47 1.48 24.29
C ASN A 285 -0.95 0.03 24.19
N PHE A 286 -0.09 -0.26 23.21
CA PHE A 286 0.50 -1.57 22.97
C PHE A 286 1.87 -1.42 22.31
N THR A 287 2.66 -2.49 22.35
CA THR A 287 3.90 -2.59 21.60
C THR A 287 3.64 -3.37 20.30
N PRO A 288 3.88 -2.78 19.12
CA PRO A 288 3.68 -3.46 17.85
C PRO A 288 4.56 -4.71 17.72
N ASN A 289 3.99 -5.79 17.19
CA ASN A 289 4.73 -7.03 16.91
C ASN A 289 4.20 -7.69 15.62
N LEU A 290 4.96 -7.54 14.54
CA LEU A 290 4.56 -8.03 13.20
C LEU A 290 4.34 -9.55 13.14
N LYS A 291 4.99 -10.34 14.03
CA LYS A 291 4.85 -11.79 14.07
C LYS A 291 3.52 -12.26 14.65
N LYS A 292 2.81 -11.39 15.39
CA LYS A 292 1.54 -11.73 16.08
C LYS A 292 0.29 -11.55 15.22
N THR A 293 0.42 -10.96 14.04
CA THR A 293 -0.64 -10.86 13.05
C THR A 293 -0.32 -11.73 11.83
N PHE A 294 -1.20 -11.76 10.85
CA PHE A 294 -1.06 -12.64 9.70
C PHE A 294 0.31 -12.52 9.03
N ASN A 295 1.08 -13.61 8.97
CA ASN A 295 2.30 -13.73 8.18
C ASN A 295 2.59 -15.19 7.81
N ARG A 296 3.30 -15.41 6.67
CA ARG A 296 3.79 -16.71 6.18
C ARG A 296 5.28 -16.91 6.47
N GLY A 297 5.81 -16.25 7.49
CA GLY A 297 7.22 -15.94 7.62
C GLY A 297 7.61 -14.72 6.79
N PHE A 298 8.73 -14.09 7.11
CA PHE A 298 9.16 -12.84 6.47
C PHE A 298 10.38 -13.03 5.56
N THR A 299 10.46 -12.17 4.55
CA THR A 299 11.59 -12.07 3.62
C THR A 299 11.85 -10.61 3.25
N HIS A 300 13.12 -10.27 3.00
CA HIS A 300 13.51 -9.00 2.37
C HIS A 300 13.44 -9.07 0.84
N TYR A 301 12.99 -10.20 0.32
CA TYR A 301 12.83 -10.53 -1.09
C TYR A 301 14.15 -10.36 -1.86
N PHE A 302 14.25 -9.39 -2.77
CA PHE A 302 15.47 -9.15 -3.55
C PHE A 302 16.18 -7.85 -3.17
N LEU A 303 15.78 -7.17 -2.09
CA LEU A 303 16.31 -5.85 -1.73
C LEU A 303 17.84 -5.83 -1.64
N ASN A 304 18.43 -6.82 -0.95
CA ASN A 304 19.86 -6.99 -0.77
C ASN A 304 20.43 -8.11 -1.67
N GLY A 305 19.80 -8.33 -2.83
CA GLY A 305 20.17 -9.37 -3.76
C GLY A 305 19.37 -10.69 -3.57
N ARG A 306 19.77 -11.73 -4.32
CA ARG A 306 19.04 -13.00 -4.32
C ARG A 306 19.35 -13.85 -3.12
N GLN A 307 18.28 -14.38 -2.52
CA GLN A 307 18.36 -15.35 -1.42
C GLN A 307 17.51 -16.59 -1.75
N PRO A 308 17.94 -17.81 -1.32
CA PRO A 308 17.18 -19.03 -1.58
C PRO A 308 15.89 -19.12 -0.75
N ASP A 309 15.88 -18.59 0.48
CA ASP A 309 14.82 -18.73 1.48
C ASP A 309 13.76 -17.63 1.39
N ILE A 310 13.20 -17.41 0.20
CA ILE A 310 12.11 -16.45 -0.03
C ILE A 310 10.74 -17.11 -0.16
N ALA A 311 10.70 -18.43 -0.26
CA ALA A 311 9.48 -19.20 -0.52
C ALA A 311 8.92 -19.84 0.77
N SER A 312 7.59 -20.06 0.76
CA SER A 312 6.86 -20.82 1.77
C SER A 312 6.27 -22.06 1.11
N PHE A 313 7.11 -23.10 0.94
CA PHE A 313 6.77 -24.30 0.17
C PHE A 313 5.81 -25.25 0.89
N ASP A 314 5.73 -25.17 2.22
CA ASP A 314 4.95 -26.13 3.01
C ASP A 314 3.56 -25.58 3.38
N THR A 315 3.34 -24.27 3.30
CA THR A 315 2.02 -23.67 3.56
C THR A 315 1.82 -22.31 2.88
N PRO A 316 0.62 -22.04 2.31
CA PRO A 316 0.22 -20.70 1.87
C PRO A 316 -0.52 -19.93 2.97
N LYS A 317 -0.78 -20.57 4.13
CA LYS A 317 -1.51 -20.00 5.26
C LYS A 317 -0.58 -19.27 6.24
N ALA A 318 -1.15 -18.51 7.15
CA ALA A 318 -0.38 -17.86 8.22
C ALA A 318 0.23 -18.90 9.16
N ILE A 319 1.54 -18.77 9.39
CA ILE A 319 2.26 -19.58 10.38
C ILE A 319 2.40 -18.83 11.71
N GLY A 320 2.54 -17.49 11.69
CA GLY A 320 2.62 -16.65 12.87
C GLY A 320 3.98 -16.65 13.57
N GLU A 321 3.96 -16.52 14.91
CA GLU A 321 5.12 -16.39 15.78
C GLU A 321 5.64 -17.75 16.22
N PHE A 322 6.95 -18.03 16.06
CA PHE A 322 7.56 -19.20 16.68
C PHE A 322 7.51 -19.08 18.20
N VAL A 323 6.91 -20.06 18.90
CA VAL A 323 6.70 -20.04 20.34
C VAL A 323 7.41 -21.18 21.09
N GLY A 324 8.18 -22.01 20.41
CA GLY A 324 8.99 -23.05 21.04
C GLY A 324 8.88 -24.40 20.36
N LYS A 325 9.32 -25.45 21.04
CA LYS A 325 9.23 -26.84 20.55
C LYS A 325 8.43 -27.68 21.52
N VAL A 326 7.67 -28.64 20.98
CA VAL A 326 6.97 -29.66 21.77
C VAL A 326 8.00 -30.45 22.56
N LYS A 327 7.90 -30.48 23.92
CA LYS A 327 8.85 -31.17 24.78
C LYS A 327 8.40 -32.58 25.14
N GLU A 328 7.15 -32.70 25.58
CA GLU A 328 6.56 -33.94 26.11
C GLU A 328 5.06 -33.97 25.80
N ILE A 329 4.56 -35.12 25.44
CA ILE A 329 3.13 -35.37 25.20
C ILE A 329 2.64 -36.35 26.25
N ARG A 330 1.43 -36.08 26.87
CA ARG A 330 0.79 -36.96 27.84
C ARG A 330 -0.54 -37.45 27.29
N GLY A 331 -0.51 -38.64 26.72
CA GLY A 331 -1.66 -39.27 26.09
C GLY A 331 -2.33 -38.33 25.07
N ASN A 332 -3.64 -38.43 24.97
CA ASN A 332 -4.45 -37.55 24.11
C ASN A 332 -5.02 -36.32 24.87
N ILE A 333 -4.36 -35.89 25.96
CA ILE A 333 -4.91 -34.88 26.85
C ILE A 333 -4.11 -33.55 26.80
N SER A 334 -2.78 -33.63 26.84
CA SER A 334 -1.94 -32.43 26.96
C SER A 334 -0.52 -32.65 26.52
N PHE A 335 0.19 -31.55 26.32
CA PHE A 335 1.62 -31.54 26.00
C PHE A 335 2.32 -30.37 26.67
N ASN A 336 3.64 -30.47 26.83
CA ASN A 336 4.52 -29.39 27.33
C ASN A 336 5.28 -28.75 26.15
N VAL A 337 5.53 -27.45 26.25
CA VAL A 337 6.34 -26.66 25.30
C VAL A 337 7.63 -26.21 25.97
N ALA A 338 8.75 -26.43 25.31
CA ALA A 338 10.03 -25.84 25.69
C ALA A 338 10.09 -24.40 25.19
N THR A 339 9.79 -23.44 26.09
CA THR A 339 9.63 -22.03 25.71
C THR A 339 9.72 -21.09 26.88
N VAL A 340 9.98 -19.82 26.59
CA VAL A 340 9.80 -18.66 27.50
C VAL A 340 8.51 -17.88 27.17
N ALA A 341 7.82 -18.21 26.09
CA ALA A 341 6.58 -17.56 25.71
C ALA A 341 5.44 -17.92 26.68
N SER A 342 4.57 -16.97 26.98
CA SER A 342 3.35 -17.19 27.74
C SER A 342 2.18 -17.51 26.80
N PHE A 343 1.29 -18.38 27.24
CA PHE A 343 0.07 -18.76 26.50
C PHE A 343 -1.19 -18.32 27.23
N LYS A 344 -2.28 -18.21 26.47
CA LYS A 344 -3.61 -17.93 27.00
C LYS A 344 -4.62 -18.94 26.47
N ASN A 345 -5.67 -19.16 27.24
CA ASN A 345 -6.82 -19.94 26.78
C ASN A 345 -7.40 -19.29 25.51
N GLY A 346 -7.63 -20.08 24.48
CA GLY A 346 -8.11 -19.62 23.19
C GLY A 346 -7.03 -19.28 22.16
N ASP A 347 -5.72 -19.32 22.51
CA ASP A 347 -4.64 -19.15 21.55
C ASP A 347 -4.77 -20.19 20.41
N GLY A 348 -4.56 -19.75 19.18
CA GLY A 348 -4.43 -20.59 17.99
C GLY A 348 -2.97 -20.95 17.77
N LEU A 349 -2.68 -22.25 17.77
CA LEU A 349 -1.34 -22.77 17.54
C LEU A 349 -1.31 -23.65 16.29
N CYS A 350 -0.14 -23.77 15.67
CA CYS A 350 0.06 -24.64 14.52
C CYS A 350 1.50 -25.17 14.46
N PHE A 351 1.69 -26.24 13.69
CA PHE A 351 2.99 -26.83 13.37
C PHE A 351 2.97 -27.43 11.96
N ILE A 352 4.14 -27.67 11.38
CA ILE A 352 4.27 -28.43 10.15
C ILE A 352 4.56 -29.87 10.55
N ASN A 353 3.72 -30.81 10.09
CA ASN A 353 3.88 -32.25 10.36
C ASN A 353 4.95 -32.88 9.46
N ASP A 354 5.18 -34.20 9.62
CA ASP A 354 6.18 -34.94 8.85
C ASP A 354 5.84 -35.01 7.35
N ASP A 355 4.56 -34.93 6.99
CA ASP A 355 4.06 -34.85 5.61
C ASP A 355 4.16 -33.45 5.02
N ARG A 356 4.80 -32.51 5.75
CA ARG A 356 4.94 -31.09 5.38
C ARG A 356 3.60 -30.35 5.23
N GLU A 357 2.60 -30.74 6.00
CA GLU A 357 1.31 -30.05 6.06
C GLU A 357 1.16 -29.24 7.33
N LEU A 358 0.48 -28.09 7.20
CA LEU A 358 0.19 -27.23 8.35
C LEU A 358 -1.02 -27.76 9.10
N GLU A 359 -0.80 -28.21 10.33
CA GLU A 359 -1.86 -28.56 11.28
C GLU A 359 -2.05 -27.43 12.31
N GLY A 360 -3.31 -27.03 12.50
CA GLY A 360 -3.69 -25.98 13.45
C GLY A 360 -4.68 -26.48 14.49
N PHE A 361 -4.55 -25.98 15.73
CA PHE A 361 -5.47 -26.29 16.82
C PHE A 361 -5.63 -25.09 17.76
N ARG A 362 -6.64 -25.16 18.63
CA ARG A 362 -6.87 -24.16 19.68
C ARG A 362 -6.56 -24.71 21.05
N VAL A 363 -5.94 -23.87 21.89
CA VAL A 363 -5.67 -24.16 23.29
C VAL A 363 -6.94 -23.93 24.13
N ASN A 364 -7.42 -24.96 24.80
CA ASN A 364 -8.56 -24.85 25.71
C ASN A 364 -8.13 -24.34 27.09
N ARG A 365 -7.07 -24.93 27.66
CA ARG A 365 -6.56 -24.59 28.98
C ARG A 365 -5.05 -24.54 29.00
N VAL A 366 -4.51 -23.61 29.79
CA VAL A 366 -3.08 -23.38 29.97
C VAL A 366 -2.71 -23.52 31.46
N GLU A 367 -1.66 -24.31 31.74
CA GLU A 367 -1.05 -24.46 33.08
C GLU A 367 0.47 -24.29 32.95
N GLY A 368 0.95 -23.04 33.07
CA GLY A 368 2.34 -22.72 32.77
C GLY A 368 2.67 -23.04 31.30
N ASN A 369 3.65 -23.93 31.09
CA ASN A 369 4.03 -24.40 29.76
C ASN A 369 3.31 -25.68 29.32
N ARG A 370 2.36 -26.18 30.14
CA ARG A 370 1.49 -27.30 29.79
C ARG A 370 0.20 -26.80 29.14
N LEU A 371 -0.04 -27.29 27.93
CA LEU A 371 -1.19 -26.89 27.11
C LEU A 371 -2.16 -28.06 26.95
N TYR A 372 -3.43 -27.75 27.06
CA TYR A 372 -4.56 -28.67 26.88
C TYR A 372 -5.35 -28.20 25.66
N PRO A 373 -5.19 -28.79 24.47
CA PRO A 373 -5.97 -28.42 23.31
C PRO A 373 -7.42 -28.90 23.41
N PHE A 374 -8.33 -28.34 22.58
CA PHE A 374 -9.71 -28.86 22.49
C PHE A 374 -9.75 -30.30 21.94
N GLY A 375 -8.83 -30.64 21.05
CA GLY A 375 -8.54 -31.97 20.54
C GLY A 375 -7.04 -32.09 20.32
N MET A 376 -6.43 -33.19 20.76
CA MET A 376 -5.02 -33.42 20.59
C MET A 376 -4.72 -33.62 19.10
N PRO A 377 -3.79 -32.87 18.48
CA PRO A 377 -3.43 -33.09 17.09
C PRO A 377 -2.80 -34.45 16.88
N GLU A 378 -3.24 -35.16 15.84
CA GLU A 378 -2.89 -36.55 15.58
C GLU A 378 -1.39 -36.75 15.26
N HIS A 379 -0.81 -35.83 14.49
CA HIS A 379 0.57 -35.93 14.01
C HIS A 379 1.58 -35.16 14.88
N MET A 380 1.16 -34.64 16.04
CA MET A 380 2.07 -33.92 16.94
C MET A 380 3.07 -34.87 17.60
N ARG A 381 4.35 -34.50 17.60
CA ARG A 381 5.44 -35.27 18.22
C ARG A 381 6.41 -34.37 18.99
N PRO A 382 7.12 -34.92 19.99
CA PRO A 382 8.20 -34.20 20.66
C PRO A 382 9.27 -33.73 19.66
N GLY A 383 9.79 -32.51 19.88
CA GLY A 383 10.80 -31.88 19.02
C GLY A 383 10.23 -30.99 17.91
N MET A 384 8.95 -31.13 17.54
CA MET A 384 8.33 -30.30 16.52
C MET A 384 8.29 -28.82 16.91
N ALA A 385 8.57 -27.95 15.95
CA ALA A 385 8.46 -26.51 16.11
C ALA A 385 6.99 -26.08 16.17
N LEU A 386 6.65 -25.31 17.18
CA LEU A 386 5.29 -24.82 17.43
C LEU A 386 5.24 -23.33 17.16
N TYR A 387 4.20 -22.91 16.46
CA TYR A 387 3.95 -21.52 16.11
C TYR A 387 2.59 -21.08 16.64
N ARG A 388 2.47 -19.77 16.95
CA ARG A 388 1.20 -19.13 17.34
C ARG A 388 0.72 -18.24 16.22
N ASN A 389 -0.33 -18.66 15.53
CA ASN A 389 -0.95 -17.94 14.42
C ASN A 389 -2.15 -17.07 14.84
N ASN A 390 -2.59 -17.19 16.12
CA ASN A 390 -3.59 -16.32 16.74
C ASN A 390 -3.25 -16.11 18.22
N ASP A 391 -2.80 -14.92 18.58
CA ASP A 391 -2.55 -14.50 19.97
C ASP A 391 -3.79 -13.82 20.53
N ARG A 392 -4.57 -14.57 21.33
CA ARG A 392 -5.85 -14.10 21.86
C ARG A 392 -5.73 -12.84 22.72
N ALA A 393 -4.65 -12.72 23.51
CA ALA A 393 -4.43 -11.56 24.35
C ALA A 393 -4.08 -10.32 23.52
N PHE A 394 -3.25 -10.49 22.51
CA PHE A 394 -2.87 -9.41 21.60
C PHE A 394 -4.05 -8.93 20.76
N GLU A 395 -4.87 -9.84 20.24
CA GLU A 395 -6.11 -9.51 19.53
C GLU A 395 -7.10 -8.73 20.40
N ALA A 396 -7.30 -9.16 21.63
CA ALA A 396 -8.17 -8.47 22.58
C ALA A 396 -7.68 -7.05 22.92
N LEU A 397 -6.37 -6.84 22.90
CA LEU A 397 -5.75 -5.53 23.11
C LEU A 397 -5.99 -4.62 21.91
N LEU A 398 -5.79 -5.11 20.68
CA LEU A 398 -6.03 -4.36 19.46
C LEU A 398 -7.53 -4.08 19.19
N ALA A 399 -8.44 -4.92 19.68
CA ALA A 399 -9.88 -4.72 19.55
C ALA A 399 -10.38 -3.48 20.30
N ARG A 400 -9.62 -2.98 21.28
CA ARG A 400 -9.91 -1.75 22.03
C ARG A 400 -9.32 -0.51 21.30
N LYS A 401 -9.49 0.67 21.91
CA LYS A 401 -8.75 1.87 21.49
C LYS A 401 -7.26 1.66 21.76
N SER A 402 -6.53 1.27 20.73
CA SER A 402 -5.11 0.87 20.83
C SER A 402 -4.13 2.00 20.50
N ALA A 403 -4.61 3.07 19.87
CA ALA A 403 -3.83 4.27 19.59
C ALA A 403 -4.70 5.53 19.66
N GLU A 404 -4.05 6.65 19.87
CA GLU A 404 -4.66 7.98 19.76
C GLU A 404 -3.67 8.92 19.07
N ARG A 405 -4.15 9.59 18.01
CA ARG A 405 -3.37 10.58 17.27
C ARG A 405 -3.80 11.98 17.65
N LYS A 406 -2.85 12.83 18.04
CA LYS A 406 -3.07 14.21 18.44
C LYS A 406 -2.13 15.16 17.72
N ILE A 407 -2.59 16.41 17.53
CA ILE A 407 -1.80 17.50 16.97
C ILE A 407 -1.38 18.41 18.12
N TYR A 408 -0.08 18.64 18.29
CA TYR A 408 0.42 19.57 19.28
C TYR A 408 0.14 21.00 18.88
N ILE A 409 -0.40 21.78 19.85
CA ILE A 409 -0.62 23.21 19.70
C ILE A 409 0.01 24.00 20.83
N VAL A 410 0.40 25.22 20.53
CA VAL A 410 0.80 26.24 21.52
C VAL A 410 -0.29 27.29 21.58
N ILE A 411 -0.77 27.59 22.76
CA ILE A 411 -1.77 28.62 23.00
C ILE A 411 -1.08 29.79 23.70
N GLU A 412 -1.15 30.97 23.12
CA GLU A 412 -0.66 32.22 23.72
C GLU A 412 -1.85 33.05 24.17
N MET A 413 -1.76 33.66 25.37
CA MET A 413 -2.78 34.55 25.89
C MET A 413 -2.19 35.84 26.36
N GLU A 414 -2.80 36.98 25.99
CA GLU A 414 -2.34 38.28 26.41
C GLU A 414 -3.51 39.22 26.72
N PRO A 415 -3.35 40.17 27.64
CA PRO A 415 -4.29 41.27 27.84
C PRO A 415 -4.14 42.26 26.70
N VAL A 416 -5.29 42.73 26.16
CA VAL A 416 -5.30 43.77 25.13
C VAL A 416 -5.57 45.12 25.77
N MET A 417 -4.60 46.02 25.72
CA MET A 417 -4.70 47.37 26.27
C MET A 417 -5.60 48.24 25.38
N GLY A 418 -6.40 49.06 26.01
CA GLY A 418 -7.19 50.04 25.31
C GLY A 418 -6.36 51.18 24.70
N ASN A 419 -7.00 52.21 24.21
CA ASN A 419 -6.34 53.36 23.62
C ASN A 419 -5.26 53.94 24.55
N LYS A 420 -4.20 54.53 23.99
CA LYS A 420 -2.98 55.04 24.66
C LYS A 420 -3.18 55.85 25.97
N PHE A 421 -4.41 56.17 26.32
CA PHE A 421 -4.78 56.92 27.50
C PHE A 421 -5.51 56.14 28.61
N ARG A 422 -5.70 54.82 28.46
CA ARG A 422 -6.31 53.98 29.50
C ARG A 422 -5.33 52.88 29.94
N GLU A 423 -4.99 52.88 31.22
CA GLU A 423 -4.10 51.87 31.84
C GLU A 423 -4.75 50.50 32.06
N GLU A 424 -6.06 50.36 31.83
CA GLU A 424 -6.80 49.14 32.05
C GLU A 424 -6.98 48.35 30.75
N PRO A 425 -6.75 47.02 30.75
CA PRO A 425 -7.00 46.16 29.59
C PRO A 425 -8.50 46.10 29.26
N GLN A 426 -8.82 46.14 27.95
CA GLN A 426 -10.19 46.06 27.42
C GLN A 426 -10.62 44.64 27.05
N GLY A 427 -9.73 43.66 27.13
CA GLY A 427 -10.06 42.29 26.78
C GLY A 427 -8.88 41.32 26.86
N VAL A 428 -9.15 40.09 26.47
CA VAL A 428 -8.17 39.01 26.36
C VAL A 428 -8.07 38.59 24.91
N LYS A 429 -6.86 38.54 24.40
CA LYS A 429 -6.54 37.91 23.11
C LYS A 429 -5.94 36.51 23.37
N ALA A 430 -6.44 35.51 22.68
CA ALA A 430 -5.86 34.19 22.64
C ALA A 430 -5.47 33.84 21.20
N VAL A 431 -4.28 33.31 21.02
CA VAL A 431 -3.72 32.90 19.72
C VAL A 431 -3.36 31.43 19.83
N VAL A 432 -3.60 30.68 18.77
CA VAL A 432 -3.20 29.27 18.67
C VAL A 432 -2.31 29.03 17.47
N ASN A 433 -1.25 28.28 17.73
CA ASN A 433 -0.23 27.91 16.76
C ASN A 433 -0.12 26.38 16.69
N ILE A 434 -0.03 25.81 15.49
CA ILE A 434 0.23 24.37 15.29
C ILE A 434 1.74 24.14 15.29
N MET A 435 2.19 23.14 16.06
CA MET A 435 3.56 22.68 16.05
C MET A 435 3.76 21.52 15.05
N LYS A 436 4.73 21.65 14.16
CA LYS A 436 5.08 20.57 13.22
C LYS A 436 6.02 19.52 13.81
N THR A 437 6.84 19.86 14.81
CA THR A 437 7.75 18.93 15.47
C THR A 437 7.91 19.29 16.96
N LYS A 438 8.24 18.28 17.79
CA LYS A 438 8.51 18.43 19.24
C LYS A 438 9.87 19.05 19.57
N GLU A 439 10.74 19.31 18.60
CA GLU A 439 12.13 19.66 18.89
C GLU A 439 12.30 21.14 19.25
N ALA A 440 13.14 21.36 20.26
CA ALA A 440 13.43 22.64 20.90
C ALA A 440 14.10 23.70 19.97
N ASP A 441 14.48 23.32 18.76
CA ASP A 441 15.20 24.17 17.80
C ASP A 441 14.27 24.87 16.78
N GLY A 442 13.10 25.29 17.21
CA GLY A 442 12.24 26.17 16.42
C GLY A 442 11.45 25.47 15.32
N GLY A 443 10.72 24.42 15.66
CA GLY A 443 9.68 23.87 14.78
C GLY A 443 8.75 25.00 14.35
N LEU A 444 8.56 25.17 13.02
CA LEU A 444 7.77 26.26 12.44
C LEU A 444 6.41 26.35 13.13
N ILE A 445 6.26 27.35 13.95
CA ILE A 445 5.00 27.72 14.60
C ILE A 445 4.26 28.60 13.62
N TYR A 446 3.11 28.13 13.12
CA TYR A 446 2.24 28.97 12.31
C TYR A 446 1.08 29.45 13.17
N GLN A 447 0.90 30.75 13.26
CA GLN A 447 -0.34 31.29 13.79
C GLN A 447 -1.48 30.86 12.86
N VAL A 448 -2.41 30.11 13.41
CA VAL A 448 -3.51 29.53 12.63
C VAL A 448 -4.82 30.24 12.91
N ALA A 449 -5.07 30.56 14.20
CA ALA A 449 -6.30 31.25 14.59
C ALA A 449 -6.06 32.16 15.79
N GLU A 450 -6.91 33.17 15.92
CA GLU A 450 -6.96 34.07 17.08
C GLU A 450 -8.40 34.39 17.46
N VAL A 451 -8.61 34.60 18.75
CA VAL A 451 -9.88 35.03 19.32
C VAL A 451 -9.63 36.21 20.24
N PHE A 452 -10.43 37.25 20.10
CA PHE A 452 -10.47 38.37 21.02
C PHE A 452 -11.80 38.37 21.78
N LYS A 453 -11.70 38.48 23.12
CA LYS A 453 -12.89 38.61 23.98
C LYS A 453 -12.83 39.93 24.73
N GLU A 454 -13.78 40.82 24.44
CA GLU A 454 -13.94 42.04 25.20
C GLU A 454 -14.36 41.72 26.65
N LEU A 455 -13.57 42.15 27.60
CA LEU A 455 -13.75 41.89 29.02
C LEU A 455 -12.98 42.92 29.85
N LYS A 456 -13.65 43.58 30.81
CA LYS A 456 -12.93 44.37 31.80
C LYS A 456 -12.15 43.47 32.73
N LEU A 457 -10.80 43.54 32.63
CA LEU A 457 -9.90 42.73 33.42
C LEU A 457 -9.56 43.41 34.74
N GLU A 458 -9.80 42.73 35.84
CA GLU A 458 -9.43 43.17 37.17
C GLU A 458 -8.12 42.47 37.60
N LYS A 459 -7.26 43.17 38.37
CA LYS A 459 -6.07 42.53 38.94
C LYS A 459 -6.47 41.42 39.91
N ALA A 460 -5.89 40.27 39.76
CA ALA A 460 -6.17 39.14 40.61
C ALA A 460 -5.53 39.31 41.99
N LYS A 461 -6.23 38.89 43.04
CA LYS A 461 -5.67 38.87 44.42
C LYS A 461 -4.52 37.88 44.58
N ARG A 462 -4.40 36.89 43.71
CA ARG A 462 -3.34 35.86 43.61
C ARG A 462 -3.06 35.58 42.15
N PRO A 463 -1.79 35.24 41.78
CA PRO A 463 -1.48 34.88 40.40
C PRO A 463 -2.41 33.78 39.88
N GLN A 464 -2.93 33.95 38.66
CA GLN A 464 -3.90 33.05 38.03
C GLN A 464 -3.25 32.12 36.99
N GLY A 465 -1.94 32.22 36.81
CA GLY A 465 -1.21 31.52 35.73
C GLY A 465 -1.51 30.03 35.63
N GLU A 466 -1.42 29.33 36.74
CA GLU A 466 -1.67 27.86 36.76
C GLU A 466 -3.14 27.52 36.44
N ASN A 467 -4.08 28.31 36.94
CA ASN A 467 -5.50 28.14 36.64
C ASN A 467 -5.79 28.36 35.15
N ILE A 468 -5.26 29.45 34.56
CA ILE A 468 -5.45 29.77 33.14
C ILE A 468 -4.87 28.68 32.30
N LYS A 469 -3.62 28.26 32.54
CA LYS A 469 -2.96 27.16 31.83
C LYS A 469 -3.77 25.85 31.91
N ALA A 470 -4.19 25.48 33.11
CA ALA A 470 -4.98 24.27 33.34
C ALA A 470 -6.33 24.29 32.63
N GLN A 471 -7.03 25.48 32.57
CA GLN A 471 -8.30 25.56 31.85
C GLN A 471 -8.15 25.55 30.33
N MET A 472 -7.12 26.22 29.81
CA MET A 472 -6.85 26.26 28.36
C MET A 472 -6.30 24.94 27.81
N SER A 473 -5.63 24.13 28.63
CA SER A 473 -5.14 22.80 28.23
C SER A 473 -6.20 21.70 28.22
N LYS A 474 -7.44 21.96 28.67
CA LYS A 474 -8.53 20.97 28.68
C LYS A 474 -9.14 20.81 27.31
N LEU A 475 -8.46 20.15 26.38
CA LEU A 475 -8.89 20.00 24.99
C LEU A 475 -9.76 18.76 24.72
N GLY A 476 -9.89 17.86 25.72
CA GLY A 476 -10.85 16.76 25.73
C GLY A 476 -10.82 15.87 24.48
N ASP A 477 -11.99 15.70 23.85
CA ASP A 477 -12.18 14.81 22.71
C ASP A 477 -11.76 15.43 21.35
N THR A 478 -11.08 16.59 21.36
CA THR A 478 -10.56 17.19 20.13
C THR A 478 -9.31 16.45 19.64
N ILE A 479 -8.94 16.63 18.37
CA ILE A 479 -7.70 16.10 17.80
C ILE A 479 -6.44 16.87 18.28
N TYR A 480 -6.61 17.89 19.10
CA TYR A 480 -5.51 18.74 19.56
C TYR A 480 -5.06 18.39 20.97
N GLU A 481 -3.78 18.61 21.25
CA GLU A 481 -3.15 18.50 22.56
C GLU A 481 -2.31 19.74 22.82
N ALA A 482 -2.55 20.42 23.95
CA ALA A 482 -1.77 21.59 24.33
C ALA A 482 -0.35 21.18 24.73
N TYR A 483 0.62 21.46 23.88
CA TYR A 483 2.04 21.32 24.21
C TYR A 483 2.47 22.34 25.24
N GLN A 484 2.03 23.59 25.05
CA GLN A 484 2.34 24.70 25.93
C GLN A 484 1.22 25.74 25.90
N VAL A 485 0.98 26.37 27.07
CA VAL A 485 0.15 27.56 27.19
C VAL A 485 1.02 28.68 27.73
N GLU A 486 1.26 29.71 26.93
CA GLU A 486 2.09 30.87 27.27
C GLU A 486 1.20 32.05 27.67
N LEU A 487 1.59 32.72 28.76
CA LEU A 487 0.92 33.91 29.25
C LEU A 487 1.85 35.09 29.01
N LEU A 488 1.42 35.99 28.11
CA LEU A 488 2.22 37.13 27.68
C LEU A 488 1.76 38.40 28.38
N LYS A 489 2.62 39.40 28.45
CA LYS A 489 2.31 40.76 28.96
C LYS A 489 1.67 40.77 30.34
N GLY A 490 2.06 39.87 31.23
CA GLY A 490 1.57 39.79 32.60
C GLY A 490 0.13 39.30 32.75
N MET A 491 -0.35 38.49 31.77
CA MET A 491 -1.71 37.91 31.77
C MET A 491 -2.02 37.17 33.08
N GLU A 492 -1.05 36.56 33.72
CA GLU A 492 -1.16 35.82 34.98
C GLU A 492 -1.58 36.73 36.17
N THR A 493 -1.44 38.04 36.03
CA THR A 493 -1.78 39.01 37.09
C THR A 493 -3.25 39.43 37.03
N TYR A 494 -4.00 39.05 36.02
CA TYR A 494 -5.40 39.38 35.85
C TYR A 494 -6.32 38.21 36.18
N PHE A 495 -7.51 38.55 36.70
CA PHE A 495 -8.55 37.55 36.95
C PHE A 495 -9.42 37.37 35.71
N VAL A 496 -9.51 36.11 35.24
CA VAL A 496 -10.45 35.71 34.17
C VAL A 496 -11.33 34.58 34.69
N PRO A 497 -12.66 34.77 34.70
CA PRO A 497 -13.58 33.71 35.12
C PRO A 497 -13.41 32.44 34.30
N ASN A 498 -13.52 31.26 34.95
CA ASN A 498 -13.38 29.96 34.27
C ASN A 498 -14.41 29.75 33.13
N SER A 499 -15.61 30.33 33.23
CA SER A 499 -16.60 30.33 32.18
C SER A 499 -16.12 31.06 30.93
N ILE A 500 -15.44 32.19 31.08
CA ILE A 500 -14.84 32.95 29.99
C ILE A 500 -13.67 32.20 29.37
N LEU A 501 -12.77 31.64 30.19
CA LEU A 501 -11.66 30.78 29.69
C LEU A 501 -12.20 29.62 28.88
N THR A 502 -13.27 28.99 29.33
CA THR A 502 -13.94 27.90 28.60
C THR A 502 -14.55 28.38 27.28
N ALA A 503 -15.16 29.56 27.25
CA ALA A 503 -15.72 30.15 26.03
C ALA A 503 -14.59 30.46 25.01
N ILE A 504 -13.53 31.13 25.46
CA ILE A 504 -12.35 31.45 24.62
C ILE A 504 -11.75 30.18 24.06
N ARG A 505 -11.52 29.17 24.88
CA ARG A 505 -10.95 27.88 24.45
C ARG A 505 -11.80 27.20 23.37
N ARG A 506 -13.13 27.13 23.54
CA ARG A 506 -14.04 26.53 22.56
C ARG A 506 -13.99 27.27 21.25
N GLU A 507 -14.18 28.61 21.30
CA GLU A 507 -14.14 29.46 20.12
C GLU A 507 -12.78 29.38 19.40
N LEU A 508 -11.68 29.38 20.15
CA LEU A 508 -10.32 29.24 19.60
C LEU A 508 -10.10 27.90 18.87
N ILE A 509 -10.60 26.80 19.42
CA ILE A 509 -10.49 25.48 18.80
C ILE A 509 -11.41 25.35 17.57
N ASP A 510 -12.59 25.95 17.60
CA ASP A 510 -13.50 26.00 16.45
C ASP A 510 -12.86 26.77 15.28
N GLU A 511 -12.29 27.96 15.56
CA GLU A 511 -11.57 28.75 14.55
C GLU A 511 -10.29 28.04 14.05
N LEU A 512 -9.54 27.39 14.95
CA LEU A 512 -8.40 26.57 14.58
C LEU A 512 -8.81 25.44 13.62
N THR A 513 -9.89 24.73 13.92
CA THR A 513 -10.38 23.62 13.09
C THR A 513 -10.77 24.10 11.69
N LYS A 514 -11.50 25.22 11.60
CA LYS A 514 -11.87 25.85 10.32
C LYS A 514 -10.65 26.32 9.53
N ALA A 515 -9.69 26.94 10.20
CA ALA A 515 -8.48 27.46 9.57
C ALA A 515 -7.54 26.35 9.13
N ASN A 516 -7.41 25.27 9.92
CA ASN A 516 -6.63 24.09 9.57
C ASN A 516 -7.19 23.45 8.29
N GLN A 517 -8.50 23.29 8.19
CA GLN A 517 -9.16 22.76 7.01
C GLN A 517 -8.89 23.62 5.77
N LYS A 518 -9.04 24.95 5.88
CA LYS A 518 -8.74 25.89 4.78
C LYS A 518 -7.25 25.91 4.37
N GLN A 519 -6.34 25.74 5.32
CA GLN A 519 -4.89 25.76 5.05
C GLN A 519 -4.43 24.44 4.44
N LEU A 520 -5.01 23.34 4.86
CA LEU A 520 -4.81 22.01 4.26
C LEU A 520 -5.35 22.01 2.83
N ASP A 521 -6.53 22.55 2.59
CA ASP A 521 -7.08 22.77 1.25
C ASP A 521 -6.10 23.56 0.38
N LYS A 522 -5.55 24.67 0.86
CA LYS A 522 -4.56 25.47 0.12
C LYS A 522 -3.23 24.74 -0.10
N SER A 523 -2.75 23.95 0.85
CA SER A 523 -1.48 23.21 0.72
C SER A 523 -1.64 21.98 -0.18
N LEU A 524 -2.80 21.37 -0.16
CA LEU A 524 -3.18 20.28 -1.07
C LEU A 524 -3.45 20.81 -2.49
N TRP A 525 -4.01 22.04 -2.61
CA TRP A 525 -4.37 22.66 -3.88
C TRP A 525 -3.32 23.66 -4.41
N GLY A 526 -2.48 24.26 -3.55
CA GLY A 526 -1.56 25.35 -3.90
C GLY A 526 -0.25 24.94 -4.58
N GLY A 527 0.00 23.65 -4.77
CA GLY A 527 1.18 23.11 -5.44
C GLY A 527 0.96 22.73 -6.91
N TRP A 528 -0.26 22.79 -7.41
CA TRP A 528 -0.59 22.49 -8.78
C TRP A 528 -0.68 23.78 -9.59
N ASP A 529 0.38 24.04 -10.33
CA ASP A 529 0.36 25.06 -11.37
C ASP A 529 -0.53 24.56 -12.51
N ARG A 530 -1.79 25.04 -12.53
CA ARG A 530 -2.72 24.80 -13.64
C ARG A 530 -2.10 25.20 -14.99
N THR A 531 -1.10 26.09 -14.98
CA THR A 531 -0.38 26.52 -16.20
C THR A 531 0.53 25.44 -16.72
N LEU A 532 1.05 24.51 -15.88
CA LEU A 532 1.77 23.33 -16.34
C LEU A 532 0.84 22.33 -17.06
N PHE A 533 -0.46 22.30 -16.72
CA PHE A 533 -1.45 21.53 -17.47
C PHE A 533 -1.91 22.23 -18.74
N ASN A 534 -2.09 23.56 -18.70
CA ASN A 534 -2.52 24.36 -19.85
C ASN A 534 -1.36 24.76 -20.79
N ASN A 535 -0.12 24.78 -20.31
CA ASN A 535 1.07 25.03 -21.12
C ASN A 535 1.69 23.72 -21.59
N GLY A 536 0.87 22.86 -22.20
CA GLY A 536 1.35 21.85 -23.11
C GLY A 536 2.53 20.99 -22.58
N PHE A 537 2.37 20.31 -21.42
CA PHE A 537 2.70 18.90 -21.52
C PHE A 537 1.67 18.35 -22.51
N GLY A 538 1.74 18.96 -23.69
CA GLY A 538 1.00 18.51 -24.82
C GLY A 538 1.37 17.07 -25.02
N PHE A 539 0.42 16.26 -25.39
CA PHE A 539 0.72 15.31 -26.44
C PHE A 539 1.64 16.04 -27.39
N SER A 540 2.94 15.68 -27.35
CA SER A 540 3.90 16.20 -28.34
C SER A 540 3.17 16.18 -29.65
N GLN A 541 3.10 17.31 -30.35
CA GLN A 541 2.50 17.36 -31.66
C GLN A 541 2.92 16.09 -32.39
N PRO A 542 2.08 15.42 -33.18
CA PRO A 542 2.49 14.22 -33.88
C PRO A 542 3.83 14.45 -34.53
N GLY A 543 4.96 14.00 -33.94
CA GLY A 543 6.30 14.31 -34.40
C GLY A 543 7.40 14.49 -33.35
N GLU A 544 7.07 14.87 -32.11
CA GLU A 544 8.07 15.05 -31.04
C GLU A 544 8.07 13.83 -30.09
N HIS A 545 9.14 13.04 -30.12
CA HIS A 545 9.39 11.80 -29.35
C HIS A 545 8.39 10.67 -29.60
N ARG A 546 8.30 10.18 -30.82
CA ARG A 546 7.82 8.81 -31.04
C ARG A 546 8.88 7.87 -30.47
N LEU A 547 8.50 7.15 -29.40
CA LEU A 547 9.31 6.02 -28.94
C LEU A 547 9.50 5.04 -30.09
N THR A 548 10.72 4.57 -30.30
CA THR A 548 10.97 3.50 -31.25
C THR A 548 10.40 2.19 -30.71
N LYS A 549 10.24 1.18 -31.56
CA LYS A 549 9.77 -0.14 -31.11
C LYS A 549 10.70 -0.72 -30.06
N GLU A 550 11.98 -0.44 -30.14
CA GLU A 550 13.02 -0.85 -29.20
C GLU A 550 12.82 -0.16 -27.84
N GLU A 551 12.45 1.10 -27.81
CA GLU A 551 12.18 1.86 -26.58
C GLU A 551 10.93 1.38 -25.84
N PHE A 552 9.91 0.84 -26.53
CA PHE A 552 8.76 0.18 -25.90
C PHE A 552 9.06 -1.21 -25.36
N THR A 553 10.16 -1.81 -25.76
CA THR A 553 10.54 -3.14 -25.31
C THR A 553 11.22 -3.05 -23.95
N TRP A 554 10.47 -2.69 -22.93
CA TRP A 554 10.94 -2.54 -21.53
C TRP A 554 11.65 -3.78 -20.99
N GLN A 555 11.22 -4.95 -21.46
CA GLN A 555 11.79 -6.27 -21.19
C GLN A 555 11.68 -7.12 -22.46
N PRO A 556 12.56 -8.10 -22.70
CA PRO A 556 12.56 -8.91 -23.93
C PRO A 556 11.22 -9.59 -24.26
N GLU A 557 10.43 -9.93 -23.23
CA GLU A 557 9.14 -10.58 -23.39
C GLU A 557 8.09 -9.67 -24.01
N TYR A 558 8.15 -8.35 -23.80
CA TYR A 558 7.23 -7.40 -24.41
C TYR A 558 7.35 -7.39 -25.95
N GLY A 559 8.57 -7.62 -26.48
CA GLY A 559 8.78 -7.76 -27.93
C GLY A 559 8.20 -9.06 -28.51
N LYS A 560 8.01 -10.10 -27.67
CA LYS A 560 7.49 -11.41 -28.07
C LYS A 560 6.00 -11.56 -27.83
N TRP A 561 5.49 -10.94 -26.76
CA TRP A 561 4.14 -11.11 -26.24
C TRP A 561 3.44 -9.77 -26.10
N GLY A 562 2.85 -9.28 -27.19
CA GLY A 562 2.22 -7.95 -27.22
C GLY A 562 1.06 -7.76 -26.27
N TYR A 563 0.41 -8.83 -25.79
CA TYR A 563 -0.66 -8.72 -24.79
C TYR A 563 -0.15 -8.29 -23.38
N LEU A 564 1.16 -8.28 -23.15
CA LEU A 564 1.74 -7.78 -21.90
C LEU A 564 1.51 -6.27 -21.67
N TYR A 565 1.18 -5.51 -22.73
CA TYR A 565 0.77 -4.12 -22.61
C TYR A 565 -0.63 -3.93 -22.00
N ASN A 566 -1.42 -5.01 -21.86
CA ASN A 566 -2.76 -5.00 -21.25
C ASN A 566 -3.75 -4.02 -21.92
N ILE A 567 -3.77 -3.95 -23.25
CA ILE A 567 -4.58 -3.02 -24.02
C ILE A 567 -5.96 -3.64 -24.26
N ALA A 568 -7.01 -3.08 -23.65
CA ALA A 568 -8.36 -3.69 -23.69
C ALA A 568 -9.47 -2.77 -24.23
N ASN A 569 -9.17 -1.49 -24.54
CA ASN A 569 -10.11 -0.52 -25.06
C ASN A 569 -9.51 0.27 -26.24
N TYR A 570 -10.38 1.00 -26.95
CA TYR A 570 -10.01 1.77 -28.13
C TYR A 570 -9.00 2.87 -27.79
N ASP A 571 -9.22 3.62 -26.71
CA ASP A 571 -8.41 4.78 -26.36
C ASP A 571 -6.99 4.35 -25.96
N ALA A 572 -6.85 3.24 -25.21
CA ALA A 572 -5.55 2.63 -24.93
C ALA A 572 -4.86 2.16 -26.21
N ARG A 573 -5.59 1.59 -27.17
CA ARG A 573 -5.04 1.17 -28.46
C ARG A 573 -4.49 2.38 -29.24
N VAL A 574 -5.29 3.44 -29.37
CA VAL A 574 -4.88 4.68 -30.06
C VAL A 574 -3.69 5.30 -29.36
N PHE A 575 -3.71 5.36 -28.02
CA PHE A 575 -2.60 5.86 -27.22
C PHE A 575 -1.28 5.16 -27.58
N TYR A 576 -1.24 3.83 -27.53
CA TYR A 576 -0.01 3.08 -27.83
C TYR A 576 0.40 3.19 -29.32
N GLN A 577 -0.56 3.27 -30.25
CA GLN A 577 -0.25 3.48 -31.67
C GLN A 577 0.40 4.83 -31.93
N ILE A 578 -0.10 5.91 -31.32
CA ILE A 578 0.47 7.26 -31.45
C ILE A 578 1.90 7.30 -30.91
N HIS A 579 2.15 6.57 -29.81
CA HIS A 579 3.48 6.46 -29.21
C HIS A 579 4.43 5.48 -29.93
N GLY A 580 4.02 4.85 -31.03
CA GLY A 580 4.89 4.05 -31.90
C GLY A 580 4.76 2.53 -31.77
N LEU A 581 3.89 2.01 -30.91
CA LEU A 581 3.68 0.56 -30.81
C LEU A 581 2.90 0.04 -32.04
N SER A 582 3.52 -0.84 -32.83
CA SER A 582 2.89 -1.48 -33.99
C SER A 582 3.49 -2.87 -34.21
N PRO A 583 2.67 -3.94 -34.38
CA PRO A 583 1.22 -3.93 -34.22
C PRO A 583 0.79 -3.87 -32.74
N VAL A 584 -0.39 -3.31 -32.46
CA VAL A 584 -1.00 -3.37 -31.13
C VAL A 584 -1.75 -4.68 -30.99
N VAL A 585 -1.37 -5.47 -29.98
CA VAL A 585 -2.02 -6.73 -29.64
C VAL A 585 -2.97 -6.50 -28.45
N PRO A 586 -4.24 -6.99 -28.53
CA PRO A 586 -5.19 -6.84 -27.43
C PRO A 586 -4.75 -7.58 -26.17
N ALA A 587 -5.29 -7.18 -25.01
CA ALA A 587 -5.06 -7.81 -23.74
C ALA A 587 -5.47 -9.30 -23.77
N PHE A 588 -4.77 -10.12 -23.00
CA PHE A 588 -4.99 -11.56 -22.89
C PHE A 588 -6.44 -11.88 -22.46
N GLU A 589 -7.02 -11.04 -21.63
CA GLU A 589 -8.37 -11.13 -21.08
C GLU A 589 -9.46 -11.02 -22.13
N LEU A 590 -9.20 -10.35 -23.25
CA LEU A 590 -10.16 -10.31 -24.38
C LEU A 590 -10.26 -11.67 -25.10
N GLY A 591 -9.20 -12.48 -25.05
CA GLY A 591 -9.23 -13.86 -25.54
C GLY A 591 -9.78 -14.01 -26.97
N LYS A 592 -10.83 -14.81 -27.12
CA LYS A 592 -11.55 -15.01 -28.39
C LYS A 592 -12.61 -13.92 -28.66
N ASN A 593 -12.91 -13.10 -27.69
CA ASN A 593 -13.95 -12.07 -27.72
C ASN A 593 -13.39 -10.69 -28.10
N ILE A 594 -12.42 -10.67 -29.02
CA ILE A 594 -11.88 -9.42 -29.53
C ILE A 594 -12.99 -8.72 -30.32
N PRO A 595 -13.37 -7.48 -29.96
CA PRO A 595 -14.37 -6.76 -30.68
C PRO A 595 -14.05 -6.69 -32.17
N SER A 596 -15.05 -6.87 -33.05
CA SER A 596 -14.89 -6.68 -34.51
C SER A 596 -14.32 -5.31 -34.85
N ALA A 597 -14.59 -4.36 -33.97
CA ALA A 597 -14.08 -2.99 -33.99
C ALA A 597 -12.59 -2.84 -33.71
N TRP A 598 -11.86 -3.88 -33.28
CA TRP A 598 -10.45 -3.75 -32.92
C TRP A 598 -9.57 -3.10 -34.00
N ASN A 599 -9.98 -3.22 -35.27
CA ASN A 599 -9.28 -2.63 -36.41
C ASN A 599 -9.94 -1.32 -36.91
N ALA A 600 -10.96 -0.80 -36.21
CA ALA A 600 -11.60 0.45 -36.57
C ALA A 600 -10.58 1.59 -36.65
N LYS A 601 -10.73 2.51 -37.60
CA LYS A 601 -9.84 3.65 -37.81
C LYS A 601 -10.31 4.89 -37.05
N THR A 602 -11.61 4.93 -36.70
CA THR A 602 -12.21 6.03 -35.93
C THR A 602 -13.03 5.47 -34.76
N GLN A 603 -13.34 6.31 -33.76
CA GLN A 603 -14.20 5.94 -32.66
C GLN A 603 -15.62 5.59 -33.12
N GLU A 604 -16.16 6.36 -34.06
CA GLU A 604 -17.47 6.11 -34.66
C GLU A 604 -17.55 4.73 -35.33
N GLU A 605 -16.54 4.38 -36.12
CA GLU A 605 -16.42 3.07 -36.74
C GLU A 605 -16.28 1.95 -35.71
N TYR A 606 -15.59 2.23 -34.59
CA TYR A 606 -15.46 1.30 -33.48
C TYR A 606 -16.82 1.03 -32.83
N ASP A 607 -17.56 2.07 -32.47
CA ASP A 607 -18.87 1.98 -31.79
C ASP A 607 -19.91 1.33 -32.69
N GLU A 608 -19.99 1.70 -34.00
CA GLU A 608 -20.87 1.04 -34.98
C GLU A 608 -20.57 -0.45 -35.11
N ASN A 609 -19.32 -0.85 -35.05
CA ASN A 609 -18.93 -2.25 -35.15
C ASN A 609 -19.24 -3.05 -33.90
N ILE A 610 -19.20 -2.42 -32.71
CA ILE A 610 -19.67 -3.03 -31.47
C ILE A 610 -21.18 -3.28 -31.49
N GLU A 611 -21.97 -2.27 -31.87
CA GLU A 611 -23.43 -2.40 -31.91
C GLU A 611 -23.89 -3.50 -32.89
N LYS A 612 -23.15 -3.69 -33.97
CA LYS A 612 -23.45 -4.74 -34.96
C LYS A 612 -23.04 -6.15 -34.54
N ASN A 613 -22.41 -6.30 -33.35
CA ASN A 613 -22.03 -7.59 -32.71
C ASN A 613 -21.33 -8.59 -33.67
N LYS A 614 -20.54 -8.07 -34.61
CA LYS A 614 -19.84 -8.89 -35.60
C LYS A 614 -18.45 -9.26 -35.06
N ALA A 615 -18.33 -10.47 -34.50
CA ALA A 615 -17.03 -11.04 -34.19
C ALA A 615 -16.17 -11.13 -35.46
N ASN A 616 -15.07 -10.42 -35.51
CA ASN A 616 -14.11 -10.50 -36.61
C ASN A 616 -13.27 -11.77 -36.48
N ARG A 617 -13.69 -12.85 -37.15
CA ARG A 617 -13.02 -14.16 -37.16
C ARG A 617 -11.64 -14.14 -37.85
N SER A 618 -11.28 -13.04 -38.51
CA SER A 618 -10.08 -12.96 -39.36
C SER A 618 -8.79 -12.57 -38.63
N MET A 619 -8.84 -12.03 -37.42
CA MET A 619 -7.70 -11.76 -36.61
C MET A 619 -7.83 -12.42 -35.24
N GLN A 620 -7.39 -13.67 -35.12
CA GLN A 620 -7.03 -14.21 -33.83
C GLN A 620 -5.57 -13.77 -33.57
N PRO A 621 -5.31 -12.82 -32.65
CA PRO A 621 -3.95 -12.54 -32.25
C PRO A 621 -3.36 -13.83 -31.71
N LYS A 622 -2.13 -14.15 -32.09
CA LYS A 622 -1.42 -15.32 -31.57
C LYS A 622 -1.05 -15.04 -30.13
N PHE A 623 -1.95 -15.35 -29.18
CA PHE A 623 -1.60 -15.42 -27.76
C PHE A 623 -0.70 -16.62 -27.43
N THR A 624 -0.32 -17.40 -28.45
CA THR A 624 0.52 -18.59 -28.33
C THR A 624 1.74 -18.49 -29.25
N ASN A 625 2.83 -19.08 -28.80
CA ASN A 625 4.01 -19.32 -29.64
C ASN A 625 3.76 -20.43 -30.68
N GLU A 626 4.79 -20.77 -31.46
CA GLU A 626 4.73 -21.85 -32.48
C GLU A 626 4.39 -23.23 -31.86
N ARG A 627 4.66 -23.43 -30.57
CA ARG A 627 4.31 -24.65 -29.83
C ARG A 627 2.87 -24.66 -29.32
N GLY A 628 2.12 -23.57 -29.50
CA GLY A 628 0.77 -23.41 -28.97
C GLY A 628 0.73 -23.04 -27.47
N GLU A 629 1.83 -22.60 -26.90
CA GLU A 629 1.97 -22.20 -25.49
C GLU A 629 1.80 -20.68 -25.32
N SER A 630 1.15 -20.24 -24.25
CA SER A 630 1.06 -18.83 -23.82
C SER A 630 1.95 -18.58 -22.62
N LEU A 631 2.63 -17.44 -22.57
CA LEU A 631 3.33 -16.99 -21.38
C LEU A 631 2.30 -16.55 -20.32
N LEU A 632 2.29 -17.22 -19.18
CA LEU A 632 1.32 -16.97 -18.11
C LEU A 632 1.89 -16.14 -16.95
N MET A 633 3.17 -16.29 -16.66
CA MET A 633 3.81 -15.60 -15.53
C MET A 633 5.29 -15.37 -15.84
N GLN A 634 5.77 -14.22 -15.37
CA GLN A 634 7.19 -13.87 -15.32
C GLN A 634 7.60 -13.70 -13.86
N CYS A 635 8.59 -14.45 -13.40
CA CYS A 635 8.97 -14.51 -11.99
C CYS A 635 10.47 -14.24 -11.83
N ARG A 636 10.83 -13.31 -10.95
CA ARG A 636 12.22 -13.20 -10.47
C ARG A 636 12.56 -14.35 -9.49
N HIS A 637 11.54 -14.92 -8.83
CA HIS A 637 11.65 -16.17 -8.09
C HIS A 637 12.06 -17.31 -9.04
N CYS A 638 12.98 -18.18 -8.59
CA CYS A 638 13.43 -19.34 -9.35
C CYS A 638 13.37 -20.60 -8.47
N ILE A 639 12.47 -21.52 -8.81
CA ILE A 639 12.28 -22.77 -8.07
C ILE A 639 13.59 -23.56 -7.96
N ARG A 640 14.39 -23.65 -9.04
CA ARG A 640 15.70 -24.33 -9.00
C ARG A 640 16.65 -23.73 -7.95
N TYR A 641 16.68 -22.39 -7.85
CA TYR A 641 17.52 -21.72 -6.86
C TYR A 641 17.04 -21.99 -5.44
N SER A 642 15.74 -21.88 -5.20
CA SER A 642 15.17 -22.12 -3.86
C SER A 642 15.26 -23.59 -3.41
N LEU A 643 15.30 -24.53 -4.35
CA LEU A 643 15.55 -25.95 -4.07
C LEU A 643 17.05 -26.31 -3.98
N GLY A 644 17.97 -25.35 -4.19
CA GLY A 644 19.42 -25.56 -4.07
C GLY A 644 20.11 -26.10 -5.33
N TYR A 645 19.47 -26.03 -6.50
CA TYR A 645 19.99 -26.57 -7.75
C TYR A 645 20.47 -25.52 -8.76
N CYS A 646 20.69 -24.28 -8.36
CA CYS A 646 21.27 -23.29 -9.25
C CYS A 646 22.79 -23.36 -9.30
N VAL A 647 23.35 -24.03 -10.30
CA VAL A 647 24.81 -24.20 -10.48
C VAL A 647 25.52 -22.84 -10.58
N LYS A 648 24.94 -21.86 -11.28
CA LYS A 648 25.50 -20.50 -11.43
C LYS A 648 25.75 -19.81 -10.06
N ARG A 649 25.07 -20.27 -9.00
CA ARG A 649 25.15 -19.73 -7.64
C ARG A 649 25.63 -20.76 -6.61
N GLY A 650 26.44 -21.74 -7.05
CA GLY A 650 27.03 -22.73 -6.16
C GLY A 650 26.11 -23.84 -5.70
N GLY A 651 24.92 -23.97 -6.28
CA GLY A 651 24.01 -25.08 -5.99
C GLY A 651 24.42 -26.39 -6.65
N LYS A 652 23.76 -27.49 -6.25
CA LYS A 652 23.98 -28.81 -6.79
C LYS A 652 23.63 -28.87 -8.28
N LYS A 653 24.37 -29.69 -9.05
CA LYS A 653 23.99 -29.98 -10.43
C LYS A 653 22.75 -30.87 -10.43
N PRO A 654 21.66 -30.48 -11.13
CA PRO A 654 20.47 -31.32 -11.21
C PRO A 654 20.71 -32.62 -11.94
N SER A 655 20.03 -33.70 -11.51
CA SER A 655 20.03 -35.03 -12.17
C SER A 655 18.88 -35.20 -13.17
N TRP A 656 17.90 -34.31 -13.13
CA TRP A 656 16.72 -34.34 -14.01
C TRP A 656 17.00 -33.78 -15.41
N ARG A 657 16.08 -34.04 -16.33
CA ARG A 657 16.10 -33.51 -17.70
C ARG A 657 15.14 -32.33 -17.86
N GLU A 658 15.58 -31.28 -18.51
CA GLU A 658 14.75 -30.13 -18.85
C GLU A 658 14.01 -30.34 -20.18
N PRO A 659 12.84 -29.64 -20.39
CA PRO A 659 12.23 -28.68 -19.50
C PRO A 659 11.55 -29.29 -18.28
N LEU A 660 11.42 -28.49 -17.20
CA LEU A 660 10.63 -28.89 -16.03
C LEU A 660 9.17 -28.43 -16.21
N PHE A 661 8.27 -29.12 -15.50
CA PHE A 661 6.85 -28.86 -15.51
C PHE A 661 6.31 -28.77 -14.09
N LEU A 662 5.41 -27.81 -13.87
CA LEU A 662 4.51 -27.80 -12.73
C LEU A 662 3.21 -28.50 -13.13
N GLN A 663 2.73 -29.42 -12.31
CA GLN A 663 1.46 -30.10 -12.54
C GLN A 663 0.51 -29.89 -11.36
N LEU A 664 -0.72 -29.47 -11.64
CA LEU A 664 -1.80 -29.40 -10.65
C LEU A 664 -2.38 -30.80 -10.38
N GLY A 665 -3.05 -30.97 -9.23
CA GLY A 665 -3.71 -32.22 -8.89
C GLY A 665 -4.80 -32.69 -9.85
N ASP A 666 -5.30 -31.80 -10.72
CA ASP A 666 -6.26 -32.13 -11.79
C ASP A 666 -5.59 -32.52 -13.12
N GLY A 667 -4.26 -32.62 -13.14
CA GLY A 667 -3.47 -33.05 -14.29
C GLY A 667 -3.05 -31.93 -15.24
N ARG A 668 -3.51 -30.70 -15.07
CA ARG A 668 -3.05 -29.56 -15.91
C ARG A 668 -1.57 -29.29 -15.67
N ARG A 669 -0.81 -29.17 -16.76
CA ARG A 669 0.65 -28.99 -16.75
C ARG A 669 1.05 -27.61 -17.27
N PHE A 670 2.17 -27.11 -16.76
CA PHE A 670 2.74 -25.82 -17.11
C PHE A 670 4.23 -25.95 -17.26
N ARG A 671 4.76 -25.58 -18.43
CA ARG A 671 6.19 -25.66 -18.71
C ARG A 671 6.93 -24.50 -18.03
N LEU A 672 8.05 -24.80 -17.42
CA LEU A 672 8.98 -23.83 -16.88
C LEU A 672 10.11 -23.54 -17.86
N GLU A 673 10.45 -22.29 -18.02
CA GLU A 673 11.63 -21.82 -18.73
C GLU A 673 12.50 -20.99 -17.77
N PHE A 674 13.78 -21.31 -17.74
CA PHE A 674 14.74 -20.60 -16.88
C PHE A 674 15.65 -19.71 -17.73
N ALA A 675 15.29 -18.44 -17.88
CA ALA A 675 16.11 -17.41 -18.52
C ALA A 675 17.26 -17.03 -17.57
N CYS A 676 18.32 -17.88 -17.54
CA CYS A 676 19.38 -17.78 -16.54
C CYS A 676 20.27 -16.54 -16.67
N ASN A 677 20.30 -15.87 -17.84
CA ASN A 677 21.06 -14.64 -18.03
C ASN A 677 20.38 -13.47 -17.30
N GLU A 678 19.06 -13.40 -17.39
CA GLU A 678 18.20 -12.42 -16.72
C GLU A 678 17.85 -12.84 -15.28
N CYS A 679 18.22 -14.06 -14.89
CA CYS A 679 17.80 -14.66 -13.63
C CYS A 679 16.28 -14.65 -13.44
N GLN A 680 15.53 -15.01 -14.48
CA GLN A 680 14.08 -15.03 -14.53
C GLN A 680 13.56 -16.44 -14.80
N MET A 681 12.40 -16.77 -14.25
CA MET A 681 11.66 -18.00 -14.53
C MET A 681 10.31 -17.62 -15.15
N ASN A 682 10.05 -18.17 -16.32
CA ASN A 682 8.81 -17.99 -17.06
C ASN A 682 7.95 -19.23 -16.97
N LEU A 683 6.65 -19.07 -16.81
CA LEU A 683 5.65 -20.14 -16.78
C LEU A 683 4.79 -20.07 -18.04
N TYR A 684 4.70 -21.19 -18.76
CA TYR A 684 3.90 -21.31 -19.98
C TYR A 684 2.77 -22.31 -19.80
N SER A 685 1.61 -22.03 -20.45
CA SER A 685 0.55 -23.04 -20.59
C SER A 685 1.02 -24.16 -21.52
N GLU A 686 0.67 -25.40 -21.24
CA GLU A 686 0.63 -26.43 -22.30
C GLU A 686 -0.62 -26.28 -23.16
N LYS A 687 -0.66 -26.99 -24.33
CA LYS A 687 -1.78 -26.98 -25.26
C LYS A 687 -3.10 -27.37 -24.62
#